data_6723243a66ca900b82e8819066c9c60e
#
_entry.id   6723243a66ca900b82e8819066c9c60e
#
_cell.length_a   1.000
_cell.length_b   1.000
_cell.length_c   1.000
_cell.angle_alpha   90.00
_cell.angle_beta   90.00
_cell.angle_gamma   90.00
#
_symmetry.space_group_name_H-M   'P 1'
#
loop_
_entity.id
_entity.type
_entity.pdbx_description
1 polymer ?
#
loop_
_entity_poly.entity_id
_entity_poly.type
_entity_poly.pdbx_seq_one_letter_code
_entity_poly.pdbx_strand_id
1 'polypeptide(L)'
;EIWVSGPSVAQGYWNRPDATKETFGAMLARPDSHSQTQSVKKWQPNPGPYLRTGDLGFFDNGELFVTGRLKDLIIVRGRNHYPQDLEHSVEEASPLVRAGSVAAFSVDVDGRERVVVVAELERGKRDSGDIAASFDAIRKRLAVEHEVALEAIVMVRPNSIAKTSSGKIQRHACKRQFLEGTLEVVEQHVGWMQAGHAPAATAADEIASRPAGEAPRLARMRPVGEASRALRPDRELPQDVVDTVFDHVRRIAKERAGNLTLDTNIVELGLDSLERMEIVASLEEAFGGRFPEQVLPQIETCREVTEAILDHMPMDGRKQIEAARVIAEIPADTWQIEQFPEVRALEQNFAMVRDAGLQNPYFSVHEGLTNDRTRIGGRDMVSWATYNYLGMSGEPEVTLAAKAALDRYGSSVSASRLVSGEKVIHQELEREIARFVGTEDAITFVGGHATNETVIGHVVGPGDLVLHDALAHNSLLQGAVLSGARRRPFPHNDFEAAEKLLAQVRSQYRRVLVVIEGIYSMDGDYAELPRFVALAKKHKALLMVDEAHSIGVMGPRGRGIGEHFGVNPTDVDLWMGTLSKALGSCGGYIAGSKTLVRWLKYTVPGFVYSVGLPPAAAGAALGALRLLDREPERVAKLHENARLFLRLAREAGLDTGPSGGSAIVPIILGNSMNSLKLSRALFARGINVQPILYPAVEERAARLRFFITSKHTPDQIRQTIQAMREELAKIDPAAARRQPAAVS
;
A
#
# COMPACT_ATOMS: atom_id res chain seq x y z
N GLU A 1 7.48 25.11 -8.28
CA GLU A 1 7.46 26.29 -9.17
C GLU A 1 8.88 26.81 -9.38
N ILE A 2 9.21 27.21 -10.60
CA ILE A 2 10.49 27.79 -10.96
C ILE A 2 10.50 29.28 -10.55
N TRP A 3 11.48 29.67 -9.72
CA TRP A 3 11.68 31.04 -9.31
C TRP A 3 13.03 31.56 -9.82
N VAL A 4 13.04 32.74 -10.44
CA VAL A 4 14.21 33.28 -11.10
C VAL A 4 14.63 34.59 -10.44
N SER A 5 15.92 34.79 -10.23
CA SER A 5 16.51 36.05 -9.75
C SER A 5 17.75 36.40 -10.57
N GLY A 6 17.91 37.64 -10.92
CA GLY A 6 19.07 38.11 -11.67
C GLY A 6 18.83 39.45 -12.36
N PRO A 7 19.89 40.05 -12.91
CA PRO A 7 19.81 41.41 -13.52
C PRO A 7 18.97 41.45 -14.79
N SER A 8 18.64 40.30 -15.38
CA SER A 8 17.79 40.19 -16.58
C SER A 8 16.31 40.12 -16.26
N VAL A 9 15.92 40.01 -14.98
CA VAL A 9 14.52 39.96 -14.55
C VAL A 9 13.92 41.38 -14.61
N ALA A 10 12.76 41.52 -15.28
CA ALA A 10 12.03 42.76 -15.35
C ALA A 10 11.61 43.26 -13.96
N GLN A 11 11.40 44.55 -13.80
CA GLN A 11 11.05 45.15 -12.49
C GLN A 11 9.57 45.01 -12.14
N GLY A 12 8.72 44.58 -13.07
CA GLY A 12 7.30 44.39 -12.83
C GLY A 12 6.43 44.61 -14.05
N TYR A 13 5.13 44.59 -13.84
CA TYR A 13 4.11 44.85 -14.85
C TYR A 13 3.76 46.35 -14.88
N TRP A 14 3.64 46.91 -16.09
CA TRP A 14 3.23 48.30 -16.26
C TRP A 14 1.83 48.56 -15.71
N ASN A 15 1.70 49.55 -14.82
CA ASN A 15 0.44 49.96 -14.17
C ASN A 15 -0.33 48.83 -13.42
N ARG A 16 0.37 47.77 -12.93
CA ARG A 16 -0.24 46.69 -12.16
C ARG A 16 0.59 46.39 -10.90
N PRO A 17 0.54 47.29 -9.87
CA PRO A 17 1.39 47.16 -8.69
C PRO A 17 1.15 45.90 -7.89
N ASP A 18 -0.11 45.44 -7.74
CA ASP A 18 -0.43 44.24 -6.99
C ASP A 18 0.09 42.98 -7.68
N ALA A 19 -0.16 42.84 -8.99
CA ALA A 19 0.39 41.76 -9.78
C ALA A 19 1.92 41.76 -9.82
N THR A 20 2.54 42.96 -9.80
CA THR A 20 3.99 43.12 -9.71
C THR A 20 4.52 42.59 -8.38
N LYS A 21 3.90 42.96 -7.26
CA LYS A 21 4.30 42.53 -5.93
C LYS A 21 4.17 41.00 -5.79
N GLU A 22 3.10 40.44 -6.27
CA GLU A 22 2.84 38.99 -6.22
C GLU A 22 3.84 38.20 -7.08
N THR A 23 4.13 38.68 -8.29
CA THR A 23 4.92 37.95 -9.27
C THR A 23 6.42 38.20 -9.15
N PHE A 24 6.85 39.45 -8.91
CA PHE A 24 8.26 39.87 -8.89
C PHE A 24 8.79 40.12 -7.48
N GLY A 25 7.93 40.17 -6.48
CA GLY A 25 8.27 40.42 -5.09
C GLY A 25 8.36 39.19 -4.19
N ALA A 26 8.48 38.00 -4.75
CA ALA A 26 8.49 36.77 -3.98
C ALA A 26 9.77 36.66 -3.14
N MET A 27 9.62 36.32 -1.85
CA MET A 27 10.70 36.16 -0.89
C MET A 27 10.74 34.71 -0.39
N LEU A 28 11.94 34.11 -0.32
CA LEU A 28 12.11 32.81 0.32
C LEU A 28 11.85 32.93 1.82
N ALA A 29 11.04 32.05 2.36
CA ALA A 29 10.88 31.93 3.80
C ALA A 29 12.24 31.58 4.43
N ARG A 30 12.64 32.31 5.50
CA ARG A 30 13.84 31.94 6.24
C ARG A 30 13.61 30.57 6.88
N PRO A 31 14.54 29.60 6.74
CA PRO A 31 14.44 28.36 7.50
C PRO A 31 14.51 28.71 8.99
N ASP A 32 13.58 28.17 9.77
CA ASP A 32 13.56 28.30 11.22
C ASP A 32 14.90 27.86 11.81
N SER A 33 15.39 28.62 12.80
CA SER A 33 16.73 28.52 13.39
C SER A 33 16.99 27.23 14.18
N HIS A 34 16.20 26.16 14.02
CA HIS A 34 16.29 24.92 14.78
C HIS A 34 16.75 23.68 14.01
N SER A 35 17.09 23.78 12.72
CA SER A 35 17.73 22.67 12.01
C SER A 35 19.21 22.97 11.72
N GLN A 36 20.05 22.82 12.75
CA GLN A 36 21.49 22.76 12.56
C GLN A 36 21.87 21.32 12.15
N THR A 37 21.90 21.03 10.87
CA THR A 37 22.70 19.97 10.30
C THR A 37 23.90 20.63 9.63
N GLN A 38 25.05 20.56 10.31
CA GLN A 38 26.34 20.96 9.78
C GLN A 38 26.72 20.01 8.64
N SER A 39 27.02 20.54 7.51
CA SER A 39 27.90 20.15 6.41
C SER A 39 27.25 20.13 5.01
N VAL A 40 26.82 21.27 4.54
CA VAL A 40 26.80 21.55 3.09
C VAL A 40 27.48 22.90 2.91
N LYS A 41 28.46 23.01 2.02
CA LYS A 41 29.10 24.27 1.64
C LYS A 41 27.98 25.30 1.39
N LYS A 42 28.06 26.42 2.12
CA LYS A 42 27.09 27.51 2.16
C LYS A 42 26.61 27.92 0.76
N TRP A 43 25.56 27.27 0.26
CA TRP A 43 24.70 27.94 -0.70
C TRP A 43 23.85 28.90 0.11
N GLN A 44 24.14 30.17 0.00
CA GLN A 44 23.27 31.22 0.53
C GLN A 44 22.39 31.67 -0.64
N PRO A 45 21.12 31.27 -0.67
CA PRO A 45 20.20 31.84 -1.64
C PRO A 45 20.15 33.34 -1.41
N ASN A 46 20.18 34.11 -2.47
CA ASN A 46 19.84 35.52 -2.40
C ASN A 46 18.46 35.60 -1.71
N PRO A 47 18.27 36.40 -0.64
CA PRO A 47 16.99 36.49 0.05
C PRO A 47 15.81 36.89 -0.84
N GLY A 48 16.05 37.34 -2.05
CA GLY A 48 15.07 37.81 -3.02
C GLY A 48 15.22 39.31 -3.29
N PRO A 49 14.31 39.91 -4.02
CA PRO A 49 13.09 39.34 -4.57
C PRO A 49 13.30 38.39 -5.76
N TYR A 50 12.39 37.46 -5.93
CA TYR A 50 12.37 36.54 -7.06
C TYR A 50 11.15 36.76 -7.94
N LEU A 51 11.34 36.54 -9.25
CA LEU A 51 10.25 36.35 -10.21
C LEU A 51 9.68 34.93 -10.07
N ARG A 52 8.42 34.84 -9.78
CA ARG A 52 7.65 33.60 -9.89
C ARG A 52 7.23 33.39 -11.33
N THR A 53 7.77 32.38 -12.00
CA THR A 53 7.47 32.15 -13.43
C THR A 53 6.08 31.58 -13.64
N GLY A 54 5.53 30.90 -12.65
CA GLY A 54 4.32 30.10 -12.77
C GLY A 54 4.53 28.77 -13.49
N ASP A 55 5.76 28.48 -13.91
CA ASP A 55 6.12 27.21 -14.54
C ASP A 55 6.62 26.22 -13.47
N LEU A 56 6.28 24.94 -13.64
CA LEU A 56 6.76 23.83 -12.84
C LEU A 56 7.95 23.18 -13.53
N GLY A 57 8.92 22.72 -12.76
CA GLY A 57 10.08 22.03 -13.29
C GLY A 57 10.93 21.40 -12.20
N PHE A 58 11.91 20.63 -12.64
CA PHE A 58 12.92 20.03 -11.77
C PHE A 58 14.29 20.13 -12.46
N PHE A 59 15.33 20.00 -11.65
CA PHE A 59 16.70 19.94 -12.15
C PHE A 59 17.13 18.46 -12.26
N ASP A 60 17.69 18.11 -13.41
CA ASP A 60 18.39 16.83 -13.59
C ASP A 60 19.76 17.10 -14.23
N ASN A 61 20.83 16.58 -13.61
CA ASN A 61 22.21 16.75 -14.03
C ASN A 61 22.65 18.21 -14.33
N GLY A 62 22.05 19.18 -13.62
CA GLY A 62 22.33 20.60 -13.77
C GLY A 62 21.52 21.28 -14.89
N GLU A 63 20.71 20.55 -15.62
CA GLU A 63 19.76 21.04 -16.61
C GLU A 63 18.36 21.19 -15.98
N LEU A 64 17.66 22.27 -16.36
CA LEU A 64 16.31 22.54 -15.90
C LEU A 64 15.30 21.96 -16.88
N PHE A 65 14.49 21.03 -16.40
CA PHE A 65 13.37 20.45 -17.13
C PHE A 65 12.07 21.13 -16.72
N VAL A 66 11.41 21.79 -17.67
CA VAL A 66 10.11 22.41 -17.46
C VAL A 66 9.01 21.40 -17.76
N THR A 67 8.18 21.07 -16.78
CA THR A 67 7.14 20.04 -16.90
C THR A 67 5.76 20.59 -17.24
N GLY A 68 5.50 21.85 -16.97
CA GLY A 68 4.19 22.46 -17.27
C GLY A 68 3.98 23.78 -16.55
N ARG A 69 2.74 24.26 -16.57
CA ARG A 69 2.34 25.47 -15.83
C ARG A 69 1.51 25.12 -14.60
N LEU A 70 1.79 25.80 -13.50
CA LEU A 70 1.06 25.63 -12.23
C LEU A 70 -0.45 25.88 -12.41
N LYS A 71 -0.82 26.87 -13.23
CA LYS A 71 -2.23 27.23 -13.48
C LYS A 71 -2.95 26.31 -14.48
N ASP A 72 -2.21 25.52 -15.25
CA ASP A 72 -2.78 24.59 -16.24
C ASP A 72 -2.90 23.18 -15.66
N LEU A 73 -2.36 22.93 -14.47
CA LEU A 73 -2.40 21.61 -13.84
C LEU A 73 -3.84 21.21 -13.52
N ILE A 74 -4.22 20.03 -13.98
CA ILE A 74 -5.54 19.43 -13.73
C ILE A 74 -5.42 18.52 -12.50
N ILE A 75 -6.23 18.78 -11.48
CA ILE A 75 -6.20 18.00 -10.24
C ILE A 75 -7.48 17.20 -10.13
N VAL A 76 -7.41 15.88 -10.32
CA VAL A 76 -8.57 14.99 -10.22
C VAL A 76 -8.35 14.01 -9.07
N ARG A 77 -9.26 14.00 -8.11
CA ARG A 77 -9.18 13.09 -6.94
C ARG A 77 -7.84 13.14 -6.20
N GLY A 78 -7.27 14.37 -6.10
CA GLY A 78 -5.98 14.60 -5.43
C GLY A 78 -4.75 14.20 -6.24
N ARG A 79 -4.89 13.80 -7.50
CA ARG A 79 -3.78 13.52 -8.44
C ARG A 79 -3.60 14.64 -9.43
N ASN A 80 -2.34 14.96 -9.70
CA ASN A 80 -1.95 15.96 -10.68
C ASN A 80 -1.83 15.34 -12.07
N HIS A 81 -2.54 15.90 -13.05
CA HIS A 81 -2.45 15.50 -14.45
C HIS A 81 -1.97 16.69 -15.28
N TYR A 82 -0.98 16.46 -16.13
CA TYR A 82 -0.51 17.48 -17.05
C TYR A 82 -1.39 17.46 -18.31
N PRO A 83 -1.95 18.60 -18.73
CA PRO A 83 -2.84 18.66 -19.90
C PRO A 83 -2.21 18.04 -21.15
N GLN A 84 -0.91 18.20 -21.35
CA GLN A 84 -0.21 17.68 -22.52
C GLN A 84 -0.27 16.15 -22.63
N ASP A 85 -0.22 15.46 -21.48
CA ASP A 85 -0.26 14.00 -21.46
C ASP A 85 -1.65 13.50 -21.85
N LEU A 86 -2.69 14.17 -21.33
CA LEU A 86 -4.07 13.88 -21.71
C LEU A 86 -4.35 14.17 -23.18
N GLU A 87 -3.88 15.33 -23.66
CA GLU A 87 -4.02 15.76 -25.06
C GLU A 87 -3.37 14.77 -26.02
N HIS A 88 -2.17 14.28 -25.70
CA HIS A 88 -1.48 13.28 -26.50
C HIS A 88 -2.25 11.95 -26.56
N SER A 89 -2.72 11.46 -25.43
CA SER A 89 -3.52 10.23 -25.38
C SER A 89 -4.84 10.34 -26.16
N VAL A 90 -5.45 11.55 -26.18
CA VAL A 90 -6.66 11.82 -26.98
C VAL A 90 -6.36 11.77 -28.48
N GLU A 91 -5.23 12.36 -28.92
CA GLU A 91 -4.80 12.35 -30.32
C GLU A 91 -4.55 10.93 -30.82
N GLU A 92 -3.94 10.08 -30.00
CA GLU A 92 -3.68 8.70 -30.36
C GLU A 92 -4.93 7.78 -30.28
N ALA A 93 -5.95 8.19 -29.52
CA ALA A 93 -7.15 7.37 -29.31
C ALA A 93 -8.04 7.29 -30.56
N SER A 94 -8.02 8.29 -31.42
CA SER A 94 -8.92 8.34 -32.57
C SER A 94 -8.30 9.02 -33.80
N PRO A 95 -8.34 8.36 -34.98
CA PRO A 95 -7.88 8.95 -36.23
C PRO A 95 -8.78 10.09 -36.73
N LEU A 96 -9.89 10.39 -36.08
CA LEU A 96 -10.76 11.54 -36.37
C LEU A 96 -10.27 12.83 -35.70
N VAL A 97 -9.38 12.71 -34.72
CA VAL A 97 -8.78 13.84 -34.00
C VAL A 97 -7.58 14.38 -34.78
N ARG A 98 -7.57 15.70 -34.96
CA ARG A 98 -6.44 16.37 -35.61
C ARG A 98 -5.26 16.51 -34.64
N ALA A 99 -4.11 15.99 -35.02
CA ALA A 99 -2.89 16.06 -34.23
C ALA A 99 -2.49 17.53 -33.93
N GLY A 100 -2.01 17.80 -32.71
CA GLY A 100 -1.63 19.15 -32.23
C GLY A 100 -2.81 20.11 -32.13
N SER A 101 -4.05 19.60 -32.00
CA SER A 101 -5.27 20.40 -31.96
C SER A 101 -6.27 19.86 -30.93
N VAL A 102 -5.77 19.50 -29.75
CA VAL A 102 -6.55 19.07 -28.60
C VAL A 102 -6.25 19.98 -27.42
N ALA A 103 -7.27 20.41 -26.69
CA ALA A 103 -7.15 21.18 -25.45
C ALA A 103 -7.82 20.42 -24.30
N ALA A 104 -7.04 20.04 -23.30
CA ALA A 104 -7.53 19.44 -22.06
C ALA A 104 -7.45 20.47 -20.92
N PHE A 105 -8.52 20.59 -20.16
CA PHE A 105 -8.61 21.45 -18.99
C PHE A 105 -9.67 20.95 -18.02
N SER A 106 -9.65 21.43 -16.80
CA SER A 106 -10.72 21.16 -15.83
C SER A 106 -11.67 22.34 -15.73
N VAL A 107 -12.93 22.04 -15.40
CA VAL A 107 -13.96 23.00 -15.01
C VAL A 107 -14.54 22.59 -13.67
N ASP A 108 -14.88 23.57 -12.84
CA ASP A 108 -15.63 23.31 -11.62
C ASP A 108 -17.12 23.24 -11.96
N VAL A 109 -17.73 22.11 -11.65
CA VAL A 109 -19.17 21.90 -11.77
C VAL A 109 -19.66 21.32 -10.45
N ASP A 110 -20.47 22.08 -9.73
CA ASP A 110 -21.03 21.71 -8.43
C ASP A 110 -19.93 21.37 -7.38
N GLY A 111 -18.83 22.19 -7.35
CA GLY A 111 -17.72 22.03 -6.41
C GLY A 111 -16.81 20.82 -6.69
N ARG A 112 -16.91 20.24 -7.89
CA ARG A 112 -16.03 19.15 -8.35
C ARG A 112 -15.30 19.56 -9.60
N GLU A 113 -13.99 19.31 -9.60
CA GLU A 113 -13.16 19.51 -10.77
C GLU A 113 -13.42 18.39 -11.79
N ARG A 114 -13.94 18.75 -12.98
CA ARG A 114 -14.30 17.84 -14.05
C ARG A 114 -13.43 18.06 -15.25
N VAL A 115 -12.94 16.98 -15.84
CA VAL A 115 -12.08 17.04 -17.02
C VAL A 115 -12.90 17.22 -18.27
N VAL A 116 -12.51 18.21 -19.05
CA VAL A 116 -13.06 18.56 -20.36
C VAL A 116 -11.98 18.41 -21.41
N VAL A 117 -12.31 17.75 -22.50
CA VAL A 117 -11.46 17.68 -23.69
C VAL A 117 -12.21 18.32 -24.85
N VAL A 118 -11.55 19.28 -25.53
CA VAL A 118 -11.98 19.88 -26.78
C VAL A 118 -10.99 19.46 -27.86
N ALA A 119 -11.45 18.85 -28.96
CA ALA A 119 -10.62 18.33 -30.04
C ALA A 119 -11.12 18.80 -31.41
N GLU A 120 -10.20 19.22 -32.28
CA GLU A 120 -10.55 19.52 -33.67
C GLU A 120 -10.67 18.23 -34.48
N LEU A 121 -11.68 18.17 -35.34
CA LEU A 121 -11.81 17.10 -36.33
C LEU A 121 -10.72 17.21 -37.42
N GLU A 122 -10.20 16.06 -37.89
CA GLU A 122 -9.33 15.99 -39.04
C GLU A 122 -10.06 16.39 -40.31
N ARG A 123 -9.37 17.19 -41.14
CA ARG A 123 -9.97 17.70 -42.40
C ARG A 123 -10.42 16.57 -43.33
N GLY A 124 -11.65 16.68 -43.86
CA GLY A 124 -12.23 15.71 -44.82
C GLY A 124 -12.82 14.44 -44.21
N LYS A 125 -12.80 14.28 -42.88
CA LYS A 125 -13.33 13.09 -42.19
C LYS A 125 -14.71 13.29 -41.53
N ARG A 126 -15.40 14.38 -41.80
CA ARG A 126 -16.70 14.71 -41.17
C ARG A 126 -17.78 13.67 -41.46
N ASP A 127 -17.77 13.06 -42.66
CA ASP A 127 -18.81 12.12 -43.11
C ASP A 127 -18.32 10.66 -43.16
N SER A 128 -17.10 10.36 -42.71
CA SER A 128 -16.46 9.07 -42.88
C SER A 128 -16.19 8.27 -41.58
N GLY A 129 -16.60 8.75 -40.43
CA GLY A 129 -16.31 8.08 -39.15
C GLY A 129 -17.44 8.21 -38.14
N ASP A 130 -17.55 7.20 -37.28
CA ASP A 130 -18.44 7.21 -36.11
C ASP A 130 -17.80 8.02 -34.99
N ILE A 131 -18.30 9.26 -34.80
CA ILE A 131 -17.84 10.17 -33.74
C ILE A 131 -18.16 9.59 -32.35
N ALA A 132 -19.28 8.89 -32.20
CA ALA A 132 -19.66 8.26 -30.93
C ALA A 132 -18.65 7.15 -30.55
N ALA A 133 -18.23 6.32 -31.49
CA ALA A 133 -17.17 5.33 -31.26
C ALA A 133 -15.82 5.98 -30.91
N SER A 134 -15.53 7.17 -31.48
CA SER A 134 -14.34 7.96 -31.11
C SER A 134 -14.41 8.47 -29.67
N PHE A 135 -15.58 8.93 -29.23
CA PHE A 135 -15.78 9.35 -27.85
C PHE A 135 -15.56 8.21 -26.86
N ASP A 136 -16.04 7.01 -27.17
CA ASP A 136 -15.84 5.82 -26.33
C ASP A 136 -14.38 5.38 -26.31
N ALA A 137 -13.68 5.44 -27.45
CA ALA A 137 -12.25 5.14 -27.53
C ALA A 137 -11.42 6.13 -26.67
N ILE A 138 -11.69 7.42 -26.78
CA ILE A 138 -11.02 8.48 -26.01
C ILE A 138 -11.28 8.31 -24.52
N ARG A 139 -12.53 8.10 -24.09
CA ARG A 139 -12.86 7.85 -22.68
C ARG A 139 -12.15 6.64 -22.12
N LYS A 140 -12.19 5.54 -22.86
CA LYS A 140 -11.53 4.30 -22.45
C LYS A 140 -10.03 4.49 -22.29
N ARG A 141 -9.39 5.21 -23.21
CA ARG A 141 -7.95 5.45 -23.18
C ARG A 141 -7.55 6.34 -22.00
N LEU A 142 -8.22 7.46 -21.78
CA LEU A 142 -7.95 8.34 -20.63
C LEU A 142 -8.21 7.65 -19.28
N ALA A 143 -9.25 6.81 -19.22
CA ALA A 143 -9.52 6.04 -18.01
C ALA A 143 -8.42 4.99 -17.73
N VAL A 144 -7.87 4.35 -18.77
CA VAL A 144 -6.86 3.30 -18.63
C VAL A 144 -5.47 3.88 -18.38
N GLU A 145 -5.07 4.91 -19.14
CA GLU A 145 -3.69 5.43 -19.09
C GLU A 145 -3.48 6.46 -17.98
N HIS A 146 -4.52 7.25 -17.67
CA HIS A 146 -4.42 8.37 -16.71
C HIS A 146 -5.33 8.22 -15.49
N GLU A 147 -6.17 7.19 -15.43
CA GLU A 147 -7.19 7.01 -14.38
C GLU A 147 -8.16 8.21 -14.28
N VAL A 148 -8.37 8.89 -15.40
CA VAL A 148 -9.23 10.08 -15.53
C VAL A 148 -10.57 9.68 -16.10
N ALA A 149 -11.65 9.94 -15.35
CA ALA A 149 -13.00 9.88 -15.88
C ALA A 149 -13.27 11.14 -16.72
N LEU A 150 -13.33 10.99 -18.05
CA LEU A 150 -13.65 12.08 -18.95
C LEU A 150 -15.16 12.33 -18.96
N GLU A 151 -15.57 13.43 -18.38
CA GLU A 151 -17.00 13.76 -18.23
C GLU A 151 -17.53 14.67 -19.35
N ALA A 152 -16.65 15.39 -20.04
CA ALA A 152 -17.04 16.15 -21.22
C ALA A 152 -16.03 15.98 -22.35
N ILE A 153 -16.54 15.72 -23.55
CA ILE A 153 -15.78 15.68 -24.78
C ILE A 153 -16.53 16.46 -25.86
N VAL A 154 -15.82 17.35 -26.52
CA VAL A 154 -16.38 18.27 -27.55
C VAL A 154 -15.51 18.17 -28.78
N MET A 155 -16.11 17.74 -29.91
CA MET A 155 -15.49 17.81 -31.22
C MET A 155 -15.88 19.14 -31.89
N VAL A 156 -14.89 19.90 -32.31
CA VAL A 156 -15.08 21.18 -32.95
C VAL A 156 -14.57 21.17 -34.41
N ARG A 157 -14.97 22.18 -35.19
CA ARG A 157 -14.48 22.31 -36.58
C ARG A 157 -12.96 22.57 -36.59
N PRO A 158 -12.25 22.20 -37.68
CA PRO A 158 -10.85 22.54 -37.87
C PRO A 158 -10.59 24.04 -37.74
N ASN A 159 -9.54 24.42 -37.02
CA ASN A 159 -9.11 25.79 -36.70
C ASN A 159 -10.03 26.56 -35.73
N SER A 160 -10.85 25.86 -34.93
CA SER A 160 -11.70 26.48 -33.89
C SER A 160 -10.97 26.66 -32.56
N ILE A 161 -9.92 25.86 -32.29
CA ILE A 161 -9.13 26.00 -31.06
C ILE A 161 -8.14 27.14 -31.19
N ALA A 162 -8.23 28.11 -30.26
CA ALA A 162 -7.33 29.26 -30.24
C ALA A 162 -5.87 28.84 -30.01
N LYS A 163 -4.96 29.30 -30.88
CA LYS A 163 -3.51 29.07 -30.79
C LYS A 163 -2.75 30.39 -30.71
N THR A 164 -1.57 30.37 -30.12
CA THR A 164 -0.64 31.51 -30.13
C THR A 164 -0.04 31.69 -31.53
N SER A 165 0.63 32.82 -31.78
CA SER A 165 1.39 33.05 -33.00
C SER A 165 2.48 31.98 -33.27
N SER A 166 2.95 31.32 -32.20
CA SER A 166 3.90 30.18 -32.27
C SER A 166 3.24 28.81 -32.42
N GLY A 167 1.91 28.74 -32.61
CA GLY A 167 1.16 27.50 -32.79
C GLY A 167 0.80 26.74 -31.51
N LYS A 168 1.11 27.27 -30.32
CA LYS A 168 0.77 26.63 -29.03
C LYS A 168 -0.71 26.83 -28.69
N ILE A 169 -1.36 25.78 -28.18
CA ILE A 169 -2.77 25.84 -27.74
C ILE A 169 -2.96 26.80 -26.57
N GLN A 170 -3.97 27.68 -26.68
CA GLN A 170 -4.38 28.59 -25.62
C GLN A 170 -5.51 27.95 -24.80
N ARG A 171 -5.18 27.05 -23.86
CA ARG A 171 -6.15 26.31 -23.05
C ARG A 171 -7.13 27.20 -22.31
N HIS A 172 -6.66 28.31 -21.74
CA HIS A 172 -7.53 29.27 -21.06
C HIS A 172 -8.56 29.93 -21.98
N ALA A 173 -8.19 30.24 -23.23
CA ALA A 173 -9.13 30.78 -24.22
C ALA A 173 -10.16 29.71 -24.61
N CYS A 174 -9.71 28.47 -24.83
CA CYS A 174 -10.59 27.34 -25.15
C CYS A 174 -11.55 27.03 -23.99
N LYS A 175 -11.08 27.01 -22.73
CA LYS A 175 -11.88 26.85 -21.53
C LYS A 175 -12.97 27.94 -21.43
N ARG A 176 -12.60 29.19 -21.66
CA ARG A 176 -13.55 30.32 -21.66
C ARG A 176 -14.60 30.13 -22.73
N GLN A 177 -14.23 29.82 -23.98
CA GLN A 177 -15.16 29.58 -25.08
C GLN A 177 -16.11 28.40 -24.79
N PHE A 178 -15.62 27.35 -24.14
CA PHE A 178 -16.44 26.24 -23.69
C PHE A 178 -17.49 26.69 -22.67
N LEU A 179 -17.08 27.45 -21.64
CA LEU A 179 -17.99 27.96 -20.60
C LEU A 179 -19.01 28.97 -21.15
N GLU A 180 -18.62 29.81 -22.11
CA GLU A 180 -19.47 30.80 -22.78
C GLU A 180 -20.36 30.18 -23.88
N GLY A 181 -20.14 28.91 -24.23
CA GLY A 181 -20.89 28.22 -25.30
C GLY A 181 -20.61 28.78 -26.71
N THR A 182 -19.42 29.36 -26.93
CA THR A 182 -19.05 30.01 -28.19
C THR A 182 -18.17 29.14 -29.11
N LEU A 183 -17.89 27.89 -28.72
CA LEU A 183 -17.19 26.91 -29.56
C LEU A 183 -18.01 26.51 -30.79
N GLU A 184 -17.37 26.35 -31.94
CA GLU A 184 -18.01 25.81 -33.16
C GLU A 184 -18.13 24.28 -33.08
N VAL A 185 -19.07 23.81 -32.25
CA VAL A 185 -19.27 22.39 -31.95
C VAL A 185 -19.83 21.64 -33.16
N VAL A 186 -19.25 20.49 -33.45
CA VAL A 186 -19.75 19.51 -34.43
C VAL A 186 -20.56 18.45 -33.72
N GLU A 187 -20.01 17.89 -32.64
CA GLU A 187 -20.62 16.89 -31.78
C GLU A 187 -20.06 17.05 -30.36
N GLN A 188 -20.90 16.82 -29.35
CA GLN A 188 -20.42 16.85 -27.95
C GLN A 188 -21.16 15.87 -27.08
N HIS A 189 -20.46 15.41 -26.06
CA HIS A 189 -21.05 14.71 -24.95
C HIS A 189 -20.60 15.40 -23.65
N VAL A 190 -21.53 15.97 -22.91
CA VAL A 190 -21.27 16.63 -21.62
C VAL A 190 -22.18 15.97 -20.59
N GLY A 191 -21.60 15.14 -19.72
CA GLY A 191 -22.32 14.25 -18.83
C GLY A 191 -23.28 14.99 -17.88
N TRP A 192 -22.92 16.20 -17.46
CA TRP A 192 -23.78 17.01 -16.59
C TRP A 192 -24.85 17.85 -17.33
N MET A 193 -24.75 18.05 -18.65
CA MET A 193 -25.77 18.78 -19.43
C MET A 193 -26.97 17.91 -19.82
N GLN A 194 -26.85 16.61 -19.86
CA GLN A 194 -27.98 15.71 -20.13
C GLN A 194 -28.99 15.67 -18.98
N ALA A 195 -28.67 16.26 -17.82
CA ALA A 195 -29.54 16.38 -16.65
C ALA A 195 -30.27 17.73 -16.52
N GLY A 196 -30.34 18.56 -17.56
CA GLY A 196 -31.25 19.72 -17.62
C GLY A 196 -30.83 20.98 -16.85
N HIS A 197 -29.54 21.33 -16.83
CA HIS A 197 -29.06 22.60 -16.25
C HIS A 197 -28.31 23.42 -17.29
N ALA A 198 -28.83 24.61 -17.61
CA ALA A 198 -28.09 25.62 -18.35
C ALA A 198 -27.07 26.35 -17.43
N PRO A 199 -25.90 26.76 -17.92
CA PRO A 199 -24.95 27.47 -17.11
C PRO A 199 -25.49 28.84 -16.67
N ALA A 200 -25.46 29.11 -15.36
CA ALA A 200 -25.82 30.40 -14.79
C ALA A 200 -24.71 31.41 -15.07
N ALA A 201 -25.08 32.52 -15.70
CA ALA A 201 -24.25 33.71 -15.81
C ALA A 201 -24.04 34.34 -14.43
N THR A 202 -22.85 34.84 -14.21
CA THR A 202 -22.40 35.57 -13.03
C THR A 202 -23.36 36.65 -12.56
N ALA A 203 -23.81 36.58 -11.32
CA ALA A 203 -24.33 37.71 -10.57
C ALA A 203 -23.40 38.00 -9.38
N ALA A 204 -22.50 38.96 -9.58
CA ALA A 204 -22.03 39.77 -8.49
C ALA A 204 -23.11 40.86 -8.27
N ASP A 205 -23.57 40.98 -7.04
CA ASP A 205 -24.41 42.00 -6.42
C ASP A 205 -25.73 41.42 -5.87
N GLU A 206 -25.68 41.10 -4.58
CA GLU A 206 -26.76 41.41 -3.61
C GLU A 206 -26.41 40.73 -2.25
N ILE A 207 -25.61 41.47 -1.48
CA ILE A 207 -25.56 41.27 -0.02
C ILE A 207 -26.30 42.45 0.62
N ALA A 208 -27.52 42.21 1.08
CA ALA A 208 -28.07 42.95 2.20
C ALA A 208 -29.38 42.28 2.70
N SER A 209 -29.43 42.05 4.00
CA SER A 209 -30.59 41.89 4.87
C SER A 209 -31.35 40.56 4.88
N ARG A 210 -31.08 39.77 5.99
CA ARG A 210 -32.15 39.25 6.86
C ARG A 210 -31.61 38.74 8.22
N PRO A 211 -32.45 38.81 9.28
CA PRO A 211 -31.97 38.80 10.67
C PRO A 211 -31.87 37.40 11.30
N ALA A 212 -31.12 37.36 12.41
CA ALA A 212 -30.90 36.19 13.27
C ALA A 212 -32.19 35.60 13.87
N GLY A 213 -32.29 34.28 13.89
CA GLY A 213 -33.36 33.56 14.58
C GLY A 213 -33.11 32.08 14.70
N GLU A 214 -32.83 31.65 15.92
CA GLU A 214 -33.05 30.34 16.54
C GLU A 214 -32.28 29.09 16.02
N ALA A 215 -31.41 28.60 16.90
CA ALA A 215 -30.73 27.30 16.82
C ALA A 215 -31.70 26.14 17.09
N PRO A 216 -31.65 25.03 16.33
CA PRO A 216 -32.32 23.81 16.68
C PRO A 216 -31.52 22.99 17.71
N ARG A 217 -32.22 22.51 18.72
CA ARG A 217 -31.76 21.67 19.82
C ARG A 217 -31.18 20.34 19.33
N LEU A 218 -30.01 20.01 19.81
CA LEU A 218 -29.38 18.70 19.73
C LEU A 218 -30.28 17.60 20.29
N ALA A 219 -30.68 16.65 19.45
CA ALA A 219 -31.30 15.41 19.89
C ALA A 219 -30.22 14.50 20.49
N ARG A 220 -30.43 14.08 21.73
CA ARG A 220 -29.58 13.17 22.49
C ARG A 220 -29.48 11.82 21.78
N MET A 221 -28.29 11.41 21.45
CA MET A 221 -27.98 10.02 21.10
C MET A 221 -28.22 9.11 22.30
N ARG A 222 -29.03 8.08 22.11
CA ARG A 222 -29.20 6.98 23.05
C ARG A 222 -28.02 6.01 22.92
N PRO A 223 -27.54 5.39 24.02
CA PRO A 223 -26.49 4.38 23.95
C PRO A 223 -27.02 3.12 23.25
N VAL A 224 -26.18 2.58 22.35
CA VAL A 224 -26.44 1.29 21.68
C VAL A 224 -26.21 0.19 22.70
N GLY A 225 -27.29 -0.35 23.23
CA GLY A 225 -27.28 -1.60 23.99
C GLY A 225 -27.56 -2.77 23.06
N GLU A 226 -26.93 -3.87 23.37
CA GLU A 226 -27.07 -5.18 22.71
C GLU A 226 -28.50 -5.46 22.22
N ALA A 227 -28.67 -5.51 20.90
CA ALA A 227 -29.88 -6.05 20.30
C ALA A 227 -29.55 -7.40 19.67
N SER A 228 -29.93 -8.42 20.40
CA SER A 228 -30.08 -9.81 20.02
C SER A 228 -30.68 -9.96 18.61
N ARG A 229 -30.05 -10.82 17.83
CA ARG A 229 -30.46 -11.44 16.59
C ARG A 229 -31.94 -11.88 16.67
N ALA A 230 -32.85 -11.12 16.10
CA ALA A 230 -34.19 -11.56 15.78
C ALA A 230 -34.48 -11.14 14.35
N LEU A 231 -34.45 -12.12 13.44
CA LEU A 231 -35.08 -12.02 12.11
C LEU A 231 -36.47 -11.39 12.30
N ARG A 232 -36.71 -10.29 11.61
CA ARG A 232 -38.06 -9.69 11.47
C ARG A 232 -38.69 -10.26 10.19
N PRO A 233 -39.51 -11.32 10.27
CA PRO A 233 -40.04 -11.99 9.08
C PRO A 233 -41.05 -11.19 8.29
N ASP A 234 -41.55 -10.04 8.77
CA ASP A 234 -42.71 -9.32 8.23
C ASP A 234 -42.42 -7.89 7.73
N ARG A 235 -41.14 -7.58 7.41
CA ARG A 235 -40.88 -6.28 6.77
C ARG A 235 -41.17 -6.37 5.28
N GLU A 236 -42.17 -5.64 4.78
CA GLU A 236 -42.36 -5.46 3.34
C GLU A 236 -41.13 -4.75 2.75
N LEU A 237 -40.45 -5.44 1.85
CA LEU A 237 -39.28 -4.91 1.14
C LEU A 237 -39.75 -4.26 -0.16
N PRO A 238 -39.39 -2.99 -0.44
CA PRO A 238 -39.75 -2.33 -1.69
C PRO A 238 -39.22 -3.10 -2.89
N GLN A 239 -40.07 -3.42 -3.85
CA GLN A 239 -39.72 -4.29 -4.97
C GLN A 239 -38.62 -3.70 -5.86
N ASP A 240 -38.60 -2.38 -6.03
CA ASP A 240 -37.58 -1.65 -6.78
C ASP A 240 -36.16 -1.77 -6.16
N VAL A 241 -36.04 -1.82 -4.82
CA VAL A 241 -34.80 -2.05 -4.12
C VAL A 241 -34.35 -3.50 -4.30
N VAL A 242 -35.28 -4.45 -4.17
CA VAL A 242 -35.03 -5.88 -4.39
C VAL A 242 -34.55 -6.14 -5.81
N ASP A 243 -35.22 -5.57 -6.81
CA ASP A 243 -34.86 -5.73 -8.22
C ASP A 243 -33.45 -5.16 -8.50
N THR A 244 -33.13 -4.00 -7.91
CA THR A 244 -31.80 -3.41 -8.03
C THR A 244 -30.73 -4.30 -7.41
N VAL A 245 -30.97 -4.86 -6.22
CA VAL A 245 -30.04 -5.82 -5.59
C VAL A 245 -29.82 -7.05 -6.48
N PHE A 246 -30.92 -7.62 -7.01
CA PHE A 246 -30.84 -8.79 -7.89
C PHE A 246 -30.09 -8.49 -9.18
N ASP A 247 -30.26 -7.33 -9.77
CA ASP A 247 -29.56 -6.95 -11.00
C ASP A 247 -28.06 -6.78 -10.78
N HIS A 248 -27.65 -6.19 -9.64
CA HIS A 248 -26.25 -6.06 -9.29
C HIS A 248 -25.61 -7.41 -8.98
N VAL A 249 -26.32 -8.29 -8.27
CA VAL A 249 -25.85 -9.67 -8.01
C VAL A 249 -25.73 -10.45 -9.32
N ARG A 250 -26.74 -10.39 -10.23
CA ARG A 250 -26.70 -11.05 -11.55
C ARG A 250 -25.55 -10.57 -12.40
N ARG A 251 -25.31 -9.26 -12.43
CA ARG A 251 -24.25 -8.66 -13.23
C ARG A 251 -22.87 -9.21 -12.84
N ILE A 252 -22.62 -9.43 -11.56
CA ILE A 252 -21.32 -9.87 -11.04
C ILE A 252 -21.23 -11.40 -10.98
N ALA A 253 -22.27 -12.08 -10.50
CA ALA A 253 -22.31 -13.52 -10.40
C ALA A 253 -22.52 -14.25 -11.75
N LYS A 254 -23.04 -13.56 -12.78
CA LYS A 254 -23.25 -14.07 -14.15
C LYS A 254 -24.05 -15.38 -14.14
N GLU A 255 -23.51 -16.43 -14.76
CA GLU A 255 -24.15 -17.74 -14.88
C GLU A 255 -24.39 -18.43 -13.51
N ARG A 256 -23.71 -18.01 -12.44
CA ARG A 256 -23.90 -18.54 -11.08
C ARG A 256 -25.16 -17.99 -10.39
N ALA A 257 -25.67 -16.88 -10.87
CA ALA A 257 -26.87 -16.22 -10.32
C ALA A 257 -28.18 -16.80 -10.85
N GLY A 258 -28.35 -18.07 -11.03
CA GLY A 258 -29.56 -18.75 -11.52
C GLY A 258 -30.88 -18.03 -11.18
N ASN A 259 -31.82 -18.66 -10.52
CA ASN A 259 -33.04 -18.01 -9.99
C ASN A 259 -32.73 -17.40 -8.61
N LEU A 260 -32.44 -16.08 -8.57
CA LEU A 260 -32.28 -15.36 -7.31
C LEU A 260 -33.61 -15.19 -6.60
N THR A 261 -33.57 -15.45 -5.29
CA THR A 261 -34.64 -15.15 -4.35
C THR A 261 -34.08 -14.29 -3.21
N LEU A 262 -34.94 -13.71 -2.40
CA LEU A 262 -34.49 -12.96 -1.22
C LEU A 262 -33.66 -13.78 -0.27
N ASP A 263 -33.93 -15.08 -0.17
CA ASP A 263 -33.22 -16.00 0.72
C ASP A 263 -31.98 -16.64 0.05
N THR A 264 -31.65 -16.24 -1.19
CA THR A 264 -30.44 -16.69 -1.86
C THR A 264 -29.22 -16.20 -1.10
N ASN A 265 -28.39 -17.14 -0.62
CA ASN A 265 -27.15 -16.85 0.07
C ASN A 265 -26.06 -16.48 -0.95
N ILE A 266 -25.60 -15.22 -0.89
CA ILE A 266 -24.60 -14.65 -1.80
C ILE A 266 -23.23 -15.38 -1.65
N VAL A 267 -22.94 -15.87 -0.45
CA VAL A 267 -21.71 -16.63 -0.17
C VAL A 267 -21.75 -18.00 -0.86
N GLU A 268 -22.93 -18.64 -0.88
CA GLU A 268 -23.13 -19.97 -1.51
C GLU A 268 -23.16 -19.92 -3.05
N LEU A 269 -23.32 -18.72 -3.64
CA LEU A 269 -23.16 -18.53 -5.10
C LEU A 269 -21.71 -18.72 -5.58
N GLY A 270 -20.79 -19.05 -4.67
CA GLY A 270 -19.37 -19.24 -4.99
C GLY A 270 -18.68 -17.91 -5.35
N LEU A 271 -19.21 -16.79 -4.87
CA LEU A 271 -18.61 -15.47 -5.01
C LEU A 271 -17.45 -15.34 -4.03
N ASP A 272 -16.31 -14.93 -4.55
CA ASP A 272 -15.16 -14.62 -3.70
C ASP A 272 -15.37 -13.30 -2.93
N SER A 273 -14.51 -13.03 -1.96
CA SER A 273 -14.60 -11.82 -1.14
C SER A 273 -14.55 -10.53 -1.96
N LEU A 274 -13.90 -10.56 -3.12
CA LEU A 274 -13.78 -9.41 -4.00
C LEU A 274 -15.05 -9.19 -4.81
N GLU A 275 -15.63 -10.26 -5.37
CA GLU A 275 -16.91 -10.20 -6.08
C GLU A 275 -18.03 -9.71 -5.16
N ARG A 276 -18.01 -10.14 -3.89
CA ARG A 276 -18.92 -9.62 -2.86
C ARG A 276 -18.68 -8.12 -2.57
N MET A 277 -17.43 -7.71 -2.45
CA MET A 277 -17.10 -6.28 -2.30
C MET A 277 -17.46 -5.46 -3.54
N GLU A 278 -17.40 -6.06 -4.73
CA GLU A 278 -17.83 -5.42 -5.97
C GLU A 278 -19.35 -5.25 -6.02
N ILE A 279 -20.12 -6.22 -5.52
CA ILE A 279 -21.57 -6.09 -5.31
C ILE A 279 -21.86 -4.95 -4.34
N VAL A 280 -21.21 -4.96 -3.18
CA VAL A 280 -21.33 -3.90 -2.16
C VAL A 280 -21.03 -2.53 -2.76
N ALA A 281 -19.86 -2.35 -3.38
CA ALA A 281 -19.47 -1.07 -3.98
C ALA A 281 -20.43 -0.60 -5.08
N SER A 282 -20.95 -1.52 -5.89
CA SER A 282 -21.90 -1.18 -6.95
C SER A 282 -23.28 -0.80 -6.41
N LEU A 283 -23.69 -1.38 -5.28
CA LEU A 283 -24.91 -1.00 -4.57
C LEU A 283 -24.75 0.34 -3.84
N GLU A 284 -23.59 0.59 -3.21
CA GLU A 284 -23.25 1.88 -2.62
C GLU A 284 -23.33 3.01 -3.66
N GLU A 285 -22.84 2.76 -4.86
CA GLU A 285 -22.95 3.69 -5.99
C GLU A 285 -24.40 3.89 -6.45
N ALA A 286 -25.18 2.80 -6.56
CA ALA A 286 -26.55 2.84 -7.02
C ALA A 286 -27.49 3.59 -6.06
N PHE A 287 -27.28 3.43 -4.75
CA PHE A 287 -28.10 4.04 -3.70
C PHE A 287 -27.51 5.32 -3.09
N GLY A 288 -26.26 5.69 -3.49
CA GLY A 288 -25.62 6.93 -3.04
C GLY A 288 -25.25 6.96 -1.55
N GLY A 289 -25.07 5.79 -0.94
CA GLY A 289 -24.72 5.62 0.47
C GLY A 289 -23.51 4.71 0.66
N ARG A 290 -23.14 4.42 1.93
CA ARG A 290 -22.12 3.43 2.27
C ARG A 290 -22.63 2.49 3.35
N PHE A 291 -22.33 1.21 3.21
CA PHE A 291 -22.55 0.24 4.29
C PHE A 291 -21.56 0.50 5.43
N PRO A 292 -22.02 0.53 6.69
CA PRO A 292 -21.11 0.54 7.82
C PRO A 292 -20.22 -0.73 7.81
N GLU A 293 -18.93 -0.59 8.08
CA GLU A 293 -17.98 -1.72 8.07
C GLU A 293 -18.41 -2.88 8.98
N GLN A 294 -19.14 -2.59 10.05
CA GLN A 294 -19.64 -3.58 11.00
C GLN A 294 -20.79 -4.44 10.46
N VAL A 295 -21.45 -3.97 9.40
CA VAL A 295 -22.60 -4.65 8.78
C VAL A 295 -22.13 -5.61 7.68
N LEU A 296 -21.04 -5.27 6.98
CA LEU A 296 -20.52 -6.05 5.85
C LEU A 296 -20.26 -7.54 6.15
N PRO A 297 -19.68 -7.91 7.33
CA PRO A 297 -19.47 -9.31 7.66
C PRO A 297 -20.75 -10.09 8.00
N GLN A 298 -21.88 -9.40 8.17
CA GLN A 298 -23.15 -9.97 8.61
C GLN A 298 -24.13 -10.17 7.47
N ILE A 299 -23.81 -9.69 6.26
CA ILE A 299 -24.65 -9.77 5.06
C ILE A 299 -24.31 -11.04 4.30
N GLU A 300 -25.20 -12.03 4.36
CA GLU A 300 -25.01 -13.31 3.68
C GLU A 300 -26.06 -13.57 2.59
N THR A 301 -27.27 -12.98 2.71
CA THR A 301 -28.39 -13.19 1.78
C THR A 301 -28.81 -11.92 1.04
N CYS A 302 -29.50 -12.06 -0.09
CA CYS A 302 -30.07 -10.95 -0.82
C CYS A 302 -31.08 -10.15 0.04
N ARG A 303 -31.78 -10.80 0.96
CA ARG A 303 -32.68 -10.17 1.94
C ARG A 303 -31.90 -9.24 2.87
N GLU A 304 -30.83 -9.75 3.48
CA GLU A 304 -29.99 -8.99 4.40
C GLU A 304 -29.31 -7.80 3.71
N VAL A 305 -28.92 -7.95 2.45
CA VAL A 305 -28.43 -6.83 1.63
C VAL A 305 -29.52 -5.77 1.46
N THR A 306 -30.74 -6.19 1.11
CA THR A 306 -31.86 -5.28 0.91
C THR A 306 -32.24 -4.55 2.21
N GLU A 307 -32.29 -5.26 3.32
CA GLU A 307 -32.55 -4.69 4.65
C GLU A 307 -31.45 -3.72 5.07
N ALA A 308 -30.19 -4.06 4.84
CA ALA A 308 -29.05 -3.19 5.14
C ALA A 308 -29.08 -1.89 4.29
N ILE A 309 -29.52 -1.95 3.03
CA ILE A 309 -29.75 -0.76 2.21
C ILE A 309 -30.82 0.11 2.86
N LEU A 310 -31.97 -0.48 3.25
CA LEU A 310 -33.08 0.23 3.85
C LEU A 310 -32.77 0.86 5.21
N ASP A 311 -31.81 0.26 5.95
CA ASP A 311 -31.45 0.72 7.29
C ASP A 311 -30.30 1.74 7.29
N HIS A 312 -29.43 1.70 6.27
CA HIS A 312 -28.19 2.47 6.29
C HIS A 312 -27.98 3.39 5.09
N MET A 313 -28.83 3.28 4.04
CA MET A 313 -28.72 4.14 2.86
C MET A 313 -29.93 5.08 2.74
N PRO A 314 -29.74 6.31 2.23
CA PRO A 314 -30.83 7.26 2.04
C PRO A 314 -31.80 6.73 0.99
N MET A 315 -33.04 6.44 1.38
CA MET A 315 -34.11 5.97 0.48
C MET A 315 -34.60 7.04 -0.49
N ASP A 316 -34.29 8.31 -0.27
CA ASP A 316 -34.57 9.42 -1.17
C ASP A 316 -33.52 9.55 -2.30
N GLY A 317 -32.87 8.44 -2.68
CA GLY A 317 -31.84 8.33 -3.72
C GLY A 317 -32.26 8.68 -5.15
N ARG A 318 -33.44 9.26 -5.35
CA ARG A 318 -33.74 10.11 -6.48
C ARG A 318 -33.17 11.50 -6.20
N LYS A 319 -31.85 11.67 -6.47
CA LYS A 319 -31.20 12.99 -6.61
C LYS A 319 -31.45 13.98 -5.46
N GLN A 320 -30.94 13.72 -4.32
CA GLN A 320 -30.12 14.74 -3.70
C GLN A 320 -28.67 14.25 -3.83
N ILE A 321 -28.06 14.51 -4.98
CA ILE A 321 -26.71 15.03 -4.97
C ILE A 321 -26.81 16.13 -3.93
N GLU A 322 -26.31 15.92 -2.71
CA GLU A 322 -26.07 17.03 -1.82
C GLU A 322 -25.39 18.07 -2.69
N ALA A 323 -26.06 19.19 -2.90
CA ALA A 323 -25.48 20.34 -3.59
C ALA A 323 -24.15 20.51 -2.91
N ALA A 324 -23.05 20.32 -3.64
CA ALA A 324 -21.72 20.27 -3.07
C ALA A 324 -21.65 21.45 -2.13
N ARG A 325 -21.63 21.19 -0.83
CA ARG A 325 -21.48 22.22 0.17
C ARG A 325 -20.22 22.93 -0.29
N VAL A 326 -20.41 24.16 -0.81
CA VAL A 326 -19.28 25.07 -0.91
C VAL A 326 -18.69 25.03 0.48
N ILE A 327 -17.52 24.39 0.62
CA ILE A 327 -16.85 24.29 1.90
C ILE A 327 -16.46 25.73 2.19
N ALA A 328 -17.37 26.47 2.83
CA ALA A 328 -17.16 27.86 3.19
C ALA A 328 -15.92 27.99 4.07
N GLU A 329 -15.56 26.91 4.74
CA GLU A 329 -14.38 26.77 5.57
C GLU A 329 -13.86 25.33 5.44
N ILE A 330 -12.59 25.17 5.04
CA ILE A 330 -11.94 23.85 4.92
C ILE A 330 -11.87 23.25 6.34
N PRO A 331 -12.47 22.08 6.59
CA PRO A 331 -12.49 21.47 7.91
C PRO A 331 -11.07 21.24 8.46
N ALA A 332 -10.85 21.59 9.71
CA ALA A 332 -9.54 21.46 10.35
C ALA A 332 -8.99 20.01 10.33
N ASP A 333 -9.86 19.02 10.38
CA ASP A 333 -9.53 17.60 10.33
C ASP A 333 -9.08 17.08 8.95
N THR A 334 -9.03 17.95 7.94
CA THR A 334 -8.51 17.62 6.60
C THR A 334 -7.11 18.17 6.35
N TRP A 335 -6.59 19.08 7.19
CA TRP A 335 -5.30 19.71 6.99
C TRP A 335 -4.48 19.96 8.27
N GLN A 336 -5.11 19.94 9.46
CA GLN A 336 -4.41 19.95 10.73
C GLN A 336 -4.20 18.52 11.20
N ILE A 337 -2.96 18.05 11.22
CA ILE A 337 -2.60 16.66 11.51
C ILE A 337 -3.16 16.21 12.87
N GLU A 338 -3.11 17.09 13.88
CA GLU A 338 -3.62 16.81 15.23
C GLU A 338 -5.14 16.59 15.28
N GLN A 339 -5.84 17.01 14.23
CA GLN A 339 -7.28 16.86 14.09
C GLN A 339 -7.69 15.65 13.23
N PHE A 340 -6.74 15.01 12.55
CA PHE A 340 -7.04 13.85 11.72
C PHE A 340 -7.73 12.76 12.55
N PRO A 341 -8.81 12.13 12.03
CA PRO A 341 -9.51 11.06 12.73
C PRO A 341 -8.58 9.93 13.18
N GLU A 342 -7.61 9.57 12.32
CA GLU A 342 -6.63 8.53 12.58
C GLU A 342 -5.70 8.89 13.75
N VAL A 343 -5.27 10.14 13.84
CA VAL A 343 -4.41 10.63 14.94
C VAL A 343 -5.21 10.64 16.25
N ARG A 344 -6.45 11.13 16.21
CA ARG A 344 -7.34 11.12 17.40
C ARG A 344 -7.64 9.70 17.88
N ALA A 345 -7.89 8.76 16.96
CA ALA A 345 -8.08 7.36 17.29
C ALA A 345 -6.83 6.76 17.95
N LEU A 346 -5.64 7.07 17.45
CA LEU A 346 -4.37 6.65 18.03
C LEU A 346 -4.19 7.20 19.46
N GLU A 347 -4.45 8.49 19.67
CA GLU A 347 -4.37 9.12 21.00
C GLU A 347 -5.40 8.53 21.99
N GLN A 348 -6.61 8.22 21.53
CA GLN A 348 -7.62 7.54 22.34
C GLN A 348 -7.16 6.14 22.76
N ASN A 349 -6.52 5.38 21.86
CA ASN A 349 -5.96 4.07 22.20
C ASN A 349 -4.83 4.20 23.24
N PHE A 350 -3.96 5.19 23.12
CA PHE A 350 -2.94 5.46 24.14
C PHE A 350 -3.53 5.86 25.47
N ALA A 351 -4.58 6.68 25.48
CA ALA A 351 -5.30 7.05 26.70
C ALA A 351 -5.90 5.80 27.37
N MET A 352 -6.55 4.93 26.62
CA MET A 352 -7.16 3.69 27.12
C MET A 352 -6.13 2.76 27.79
N VAL A 353 -4.94 2.60 27.21
CA VAL A 353 -3.84 1.82 27.78
C VAL A 353 -3.34 2.46 29.07
N ARG A 354 -3.17 3.78 29.11
CA ARG A 354 -2.75 4.55 30.29
C ARG A 354 -3.77 4.48 31.42
N ASP A 355 -5.07 4.64 31.11
CA ASP A 355 -6.16 4.60 32.09
C ASP A 355 -6.34 3.20 32.68
N ALA A 356 -5.96 2.15 31.94
CA ALA A 356 -5.84 0.79 32.46
C ALA A 356 -4.61 0.56 33.36
N GLY A 357 -3.83 1.61 33.67
CA GLY A 357 -2.62 1.53 34.48
C GLY A 357 -1.45 0.79 33.79
N LEU A 358 -1.52 0.64 32.47
CA LEU A 358 -0.51 -0.06 31.69
C LEU A 358 0.41 0.94 30.97
N GLN A 359 1.67 0.56 30.83
CA GLN A 359 2.64 1.33 30.02
C GLN A 359 2.62 0.83 28.58
N ASN A 360 2.83 1.74 27.63
CA ASN A 360 3.05 1.38 26.23
C ASN A 360 4.24 0.41 26.12
N PRO A 361 4.08 -0.79 25.54
CA PRO A 361 5.16 -1.77 25.42
C PRO A 361 6.13 -1.44 24.28
N TYR A 362 5.71 -0.56 23.37
CA TYR A 362 6.49 -0.26 22.15
C TYR A 362 7.54 0.82 22.39
N PHE A 363 8.50 0.92 21.49
CA PHE A 363 9.62 1.90 21.52
C PHE A 363 10.49 1.83 22.77
N SER A 364 10.57 0.65 23.42
CA SER A 364 11.53 0.43 24.51
C SER A 364 12.97 0.58 24.01
N VAL A 365 13.78 1.41 24.68
CA VAL A 365 15.17 1.64 24.28
C VAL A 365 16.03 0.47 24.74
N HIS A 366 16.73 -0.16 23.80
CA HIS A 366 17.71 -1.22 24.05
C HIS A 366 19.10 -0.62 24.16
N GLU A 367 19.78 -0.85 25.27
CA GLU A 367 21.07 -0.21 25.65
C GLU A 367 22.28 -1.04 25.19
N GLY A 368 22.20 -1.71 24.06
CA GLY A 368 23.31 -2.54 23.55
C GLY A 368 22.84 -3.54 22.51
N LEU A 369 23.60 -4.65 22.41
CA LEU A 369 23.25 -5.73 21.50
C LEU A 369 21.94 -6.38 21.90
N THR A 370 21.11 -6.71 20.88
CA THR A 370 19.87 -7.44 21.07
C THR A 370 20.03 -8.86 20.53
N ASN A 371 20.23 -9.80 21.45
CA ASN A 371 20.33 -11.24 21.19
C ASN A 371 19.29 -11.99 22.04
N ASP A 372 19.66 -13.18 22.60
CA ASP A 372 18.91 -13.85 23.66
C ASP A 372 18.78 -13.00 24.92
N ARG A 373 19.61 -11.99 25.07
CA ARG A 373 19.56 -10.97 26.13
C ARG A 373 19.56 -9.59 25.55
N THR A 374 19.00 -8.67 26.32
CA THR A 374 18.98 -7.23 26.05
C THR A 374 18.99 -6.46 27.35
N ARG A 375 19.39 -5.18 27.30
CA ARG A 375 19.32 -4.27 28.45
C ARG A 375 18.34 -3.15 28.15
N ILE A 376 17.35 -2.98 29.05
CA ILE A 376 16.30 -1.97 28.92
C ILE A 376 16.14 -1.27 30.25
N GLY A 377 16.30 0.05 30.28
CA GLY A 377 16.20 0.85 31.52
C GLY A 377 17.16 0.37 32.61
N GLY A 378 18.40 0.07 32.23
CA GLY A 378 19.45 -0.43 33.14
C GLY A 378 19.28 -1.90 33.60
N ARG A 379 18.24 -2.62 33.16
CA ARG A 379 17.95 -4.01 33.57
C ARG A 379 18.28 -4.99 32.46
N ASP A 380 19.02 -6.04 32.79
CA ASP A 380 19.27 -7.16 31.88
C ASP A 380 18.05 -8.08 31.83
N MET A 381 17.63 -8.43 30.60
CA MET A 381 16.42 -9.21 30.32
C MET A 381 16.70 -10.31 29.32
N VAL A 382 15.98 -11.41 29.44
CA VAL A 382 15.89 -12.42 28.36
C VAL A 382 15.01 -11.85 27.27
N SER A 383 15.47 -11.81 26.02
CA SER A 383 14.78 -11.16 24.92
C SER A 383 14.24 -12.17 23.91
N TRP A 384 12.92 -12.13 23.70
CA TRP A 384 12.21 -12.91 22.70
C TRP A 384 11.69 -12.02 21.56
N ALA A 385 12.17 -10.77 21.48
CA ALA A 385 11.68 -9.76 20.55
C ALA A 385 12.77 -9.34 19.55
N THR A 386 13.59 -10.28 19.07
CA THR A 386 14.66 -9.99 18.11
C THR A 386 14.64 -10.94 16.92
N TYR A 387 14.89 -10.40 15.72
CA TYR A 387 15.08 -11.19 14.50
C TYR A 387 16.49 -11.75 14.32
N ASN A 388 17.37 -11.57 15.30
CA ASN A 388 18.77 -12.03 15.25
C ASN A 388 18.85 -13.55 15.51
N TYR A 389 18.18 -14.35 14.68
CA TYR A 389 17.95 -15.78 14.86
C TYR A 389 19.24 -16.58 15.13
N LEU A 390 20.33 -16.21 14.45
CA LEU A 390 21.62 -16.91 14.52
C LEU A 390 22.65 -16.17 15.38
N GLY A 391 22.27 -15.03 15.97
CA GLY A 391 23.19 -14.21 16.76
C GLY A 391 24.26 -13.49 15.92
N MET A 392 24.02 -13.28 14.63
CA MET A 392 24.99 -12.66 13.72
C MET A 392 25.22 -11.19 14.01
N SER A 393 24.19 -10.45 14.44
CA SER A 393 24.37 -9.09 14.92
C SER A 393 25.16 -9.12 16.24
N GLY A 394 26.33 -8.50 16.25
CA GLY A 394 27.28 -8.52 17.37
C GLY A 394 28.29 -9.67 17.33
N GLU A 395 28.24 -10.56 16.34
CA GLU A 395 29.28 -11.53 16.10
C GLU A 395 30.57 -10.80 15.71
N PRO A 396 31.74 -11.08 16.38
CA PRO A 396 32.99 -10.34 16.14
C PRO A 396 33.42 -10.33 14.68
N GLU A 397 33.36 -11.46 13.98
CA GLU A 397 33.73 -11.58 12.56
C GLU A 397 32.82 -10.75 11.66
N VAL A 398 31.51 -10.75 11.90
CA VAL A 398 30.52 -9.93 11.17
C VAL A 398 30.80 -8.45 11.41
N THR A 399 31.09 -8.08 12.65
CA THR A 399 31.44 -6.70 13.04
C THR A 399 32.72 -6.24 12.37
N LEU A 400 33.74 -7.09 12.30
CA LEU A 400 35.01 -6.77 11.63
C LEU A 400 34.80 -6.60 10.12
N ALA A 401 34.02 -7.45 9.48
CA ALA A 401 33.68 -7.32 8.06
C ALA A 401 32.98 -6.00 7.75
N ALA A 402 32.04 -5.58 8.63
CA ALA A 402 31.37 -4.29 8.50
C ALA A 402 32.33 -3.10 8.62
N LYS A 403 33.25 -3.14 9.61
CA LYS A 403 34.24 -2.10 9.81
C LYS A 403 35.23 -2.01 8.65
N ALA A 404 35.73 -3.13 8.16
CA ALA A 404 36.61 -3.17 7.00
C ALA A 404 35.94 -2.59 5.73
N ALA A 405 34.66 -2.85 5.53
CA ALA A 405 33.94 -2.27 4.44
C ALA A 405 33.72 -0.75 4.60
N LEU A 406 33.48 -0.29 5.83
CA LEU A 406 33.35 1.13 6.16
C LEU A 406 34.70 1.86 5.91
N ASP A 407 35.80 1.30 6.37
CA ASP A 407 37.14 1.88 6.20
C ASP A 407 37.54 2.00 4.72
N ARG A 408 37.19 0.99 3.91
CA ARG A 408 37.54 0.95 2.48
C ARG A 408 36.67 1.81 1.59
N TYR A 409 35.35 1.87 1.84
CA TYR A 409 34.36 2.45 0.92
C TYR A 409 33.63 3.67 1.48
N GLY A 410 33.82 4.01 2.76
CA GLY A 410 33.09 5.06 3.45
C GLY A 410 31.72 4.62 3.93
N SER A 411 30.96 5.56 4.52
CA SER A 411 29.66 5.30 5.12
C SER A 411 28.51 5.15 4.10
N SER A 412 28.71 5.64 2.87
CA SER A 412 27.72 5.59 1.80
C SER A 412 28.39 5.33 0.46
N VAL A 413 27.65 4.80 -0.49
CA VAL A 413 28.09 4.69 -1.89
C VAL A 413 27.90 6.01 -2.68
N SER A 414 27.14 6.95 -2.10
CA SER A 414 26.93 8.33 -2.56
C SER A 414 26.37 8.48 -3.98
N ALA A 415 25.78 7.43 -4.53
CA ALA A 415 25.11 7.42 -5.84
C ALA A 415 24.23 6.18 -6.03
N SER A 416 23.39 6.20 -7.06
CA SER A 416 22.75 4.99 -7.57
C SER A 416 23.81 4.03 -8.11
N ARG A 417 23.62 2.73 -7.86
CA ARG A 417 24.52 1.69 -8.34
C ARG A 417 24.63 1.63 -9.87
N LEU A 418 23.55 1.95 -10.56
CA LEU A 418 23.52 2.01 -12.02
C LEU A 418 24.52 3.03 -12.59
N VAL A 419 24.74 4.14 -11.88
CA VAL A 419 25.58 5.25 -12.38
C VAL A 419 27.01 5.14 -11.84
N SER A 420 27.24 5.38 -10.54
CA SER A 420 28.59 5.41 -9.94
C SER A 420 28.66 4.81 -8.52
N GLY A 421 27.54 4.34 -7.99
CA GLY A 421 27.45 3.77 -6.65
C GLY A 421 27.87 2.30 -6.55
N GLU A 422 28.19 1.63 -7.67
CA GLU A 422 28.61 0.23 -7.66
C GLU A 422 29.96 0.05 -6.95
N LYS A 423 30.04 -0.90 -6.01
CA LYS A 423 31.28 -1.24 -5.30
C LYS A 423 31.55 -2.74 -5.44
N VAL A 424 32.80 -3.13 -5.37
CA VAL A 424 33.22 -4.54 -5.43
C VAL A 424 32.50 -5.38 -4.38
N ILE A 425 32.28 -4.84 -3.19
CA ILE A 425 31.60 -5.54 -2.11
C ILE A 425 30.15 -5.92 -2.43
N HIS A 426 29.43 -5.12 -3.24
CA HIS A 426 28.07 -5.47 -3.69
C HIS A 426 28.09 -6.68 -4.61
N GLN A 427 29.04 -6.71 -5.56
CA GLN A 427 29.20 -7.84 -6.47
C GLN A 427 29.62 -9.12 -5.73
N GLU A 428 30.48 -8.99 -4.71
CA GLU A 428 30.85 -10.13 -3.87
C GLU A 428 29.66 -10.65 -3.09
N LEU A 429 28.89 -9.76 -2.46
CA LEU A 429 27.69 -10.12 -1.70
C LEU A 429 26.65 -10.80 -2.59
N GLU A 430 26.37 -10.24 -3.77
CA GLU A 430 25.39 -10.80 -4.72
C GLU A 430 25.82 -12.18 -5.24
N ARG A 431 27.11 -12.39 -5.53
CA ARG A 431 27.61 -13.72 -5.88
C ARG A 431 27.48 -14.72 -4.75
N GLU A 432 27.78 -14.30 -3.50
CA GLU A 432 27.62 -15.19 -2.35
C GLU A 432 26.16 -15.51 -2.05
N ILE A 433 25.24 -14.55 -2.20
CA ILE A 433 23.78 -14.79 -2.09
C ILE A 433 23.36 -15.81 -3.14
N ALA A 434 23.68 -15.57 -4.41
CA ALA A 434 23.33 -16.48 -5.50
C ALA A 434 23.86 -17.91 -5.26
N ARG A 435 25.12 -18.02 -4.85
CA ARG A 435 25.74 -19.31 -4.48
C ARG A 435 25.02 -19.99 -3.30
N PHE A 436 24.69 -19.22 -2.26
CA PHE A 436 24.06 -19.74 -1.06
C PHE A 436 22.63 -20.22 -1.31
N VAL A 437 21.84 -19.45 -2.06
CA VAL A 437 20.48 -19.82 -2.46
C VAL A 437 20.50 -20.91 -3.55
N GLY A 438 21.55 -20.97 -4.38
CA GLY A 438 21.68 -21.94 -5.48
C GLY A 438 21.10 -21.44 -6.80
N THR A 439 21.08 -20.11 -7.03
CA THR A 439 20.59 -19.47 -8.26
C THR A 439 21.74 -18.96 -9.14
N GLU A 440 21.42 -18.47 -10.32
CA GLU A 440 22.43 -17.98 -11.27
C GLU A 440 23.03 -16.62 -10.89
N ASP A 441 22.21 -15.72 -10.29
CA ASP A 441 22.63 -14.36 -9.94
C ASP A 441 21.72 -13.79 -8.84
N ALA A 442 22.09 -12.64 -8.27
CA ALA A 442 21.33 -11.90 -7.29
C ALA A 442 21.49 -10.38 -7.46
N ILE A 443 20.53 -9.63 -6.92
CA ILE A 443 20.54 -8.17 -6.82
C ILE A 443 20.17 -7.77 -5.40
N THR A 444 20.90 -6.82 -4.81
CA THR A 444 20.67 -6.33 -3.44
C THR A 444 20.05 -4.94 -3.42
N PHE A 445 19.17 -4.71 -2.45
CA PHE A 445 18.42 -3.48 -2.21
C PHE A 445 18.66 -2.96 -0.79
N VAL A 446 18.27 -1.72 -0.53
CA VAL A 446 18.48 -1.05 0.76
C VAL A 446 17.61 -1.59 1.91
N GLY A 447 16.54 -2.31 1.62
CA GLY A 447 15.66 -2.89 2.64
C GLY A 447 14.76 -3.99 2.09
N GLY A 448 14.41 -4.98 2.93
CA GLY A 448 13.56 -6.11 2.52
C GLY A 448 12.15 -5.66 2.11
N HIS A 449 11.52 -4.75 2.87
CA HIS A 449 10.21 -4.19 2.56
C HIS A 449 10.20 -3.53 1.18
N ALA A 450 11.13 -2.60 0.96
CA ALA A 450 11.28 -1.89 -0.32
C ALA A 450 11.61 -2.84 -1.49
N THR A 451 12.27 -3.98 -1.24
CA THR A 451 12.52 -5.00 -2.25
C THR A 451 11.21 -5.58 -2.78
N ASN A 452 10.32 -6.00 -1.88
CA ASN A 452 9.01 -6.54 -2.27
C ASN A 452 8.17 -5.51 -3.05
N GLU A 453 8.07 -4.29 -2.51
CA GLU A 453 7.30 -3.22 -3.16
C GLU A 453 7.79 -2.93 -4.57
N THR A 454 9.08 -2.66 -4.71
CA THR A 454 9.62 -2.24 -6.00
C THR A 454 9.67 -3.37 -7.03
N VAL A 455 9.95 -4.62 -6.60
CA VAL A 455 10.09 -5.75 -7.53
C VAL A 455 8.73 -6.25 -8.00
N ILE A 456 7.76 -6.45 -7.10
CA ILE A 456 6.41 -6.83 -7.50
C ILE A 456 5.78 -5.73 -8.34
N GLY A 457 5.93 -4.45 -7.91
CA GLY A 457 5.47 -3.27 -8.64
C GLY A 457 6.04 -3.14 -10.06
N HIS A 458 7.12 -3.87 -10.38
CA HIS A 458 7.80 -3.81 -11.66
C HIS A 458 7.63 -5.08 -12.53
N VAL A 459 7.56 -6.25 -11.91
CA VAL A 459 7.48 -7.55 -12.63
C VAL A 459 6.11 -7.78 -13.24
N VAL A 460 5.07 -7.31 -12.60
CA VAL A 460 3.67 -7.39 -13.06
C VAL A 460 3.07 -5.99 -13.18
N GLY A 461 1.97 -5.87 -13.92
CA GLY A 461 1.32 -4.59 -14.17
C GLY A 461 -0.15 -4.75 -14.55
N PRO A 462 -0.81 -3.69 -15.06
CA PRO A 462 -2.18 -3.77 -15.54
C PRO A 462 -2.39 -4.94 -16.52
N GLY A 463 -3.48 -5.69 -16.35
CA GLY A 463 -3.75 -6.91 -17.12
C GLY A 463 -3.04 -8.18 -16.65
N ASP A 464 -2.27 -8.10 -15.56
CA ASP A 464 -1.65 -9.22 -14.87
C ASP A 464 -2.38 -9.54 -13.54
N LEU A 465 -2.08 -10.69 -12.95
CA LEU A 465 -2.62 -11.13 -11.67
C LEU A 465 -1.49 -11.39 -10.67
N VAL A 466 -1.65 -10.90 -9.44
CA VAL A 466 -0.92 -11.35 -8.26
C VAL A 466 -1.84 -12.24 -7.44
N LEU A 467 -1.51 -13.53 -7.38
CA LEU A 467 -2.17 -14.50 -6.52
C LEU A 467 -1.32 -14.66 -5.26
N HIS A 468 -1.86 -14.32 -4.09
CA HIS A 468 -1.09 -14.31 -2.85
C HIS A 468 -1.83 -15.00 -1.70
N ASP A 469 -1.09 -15.47 -0.72
CA ASP A 469 -1.67 -15.97 0.53
C ASP A 469 -2.44 -14.87 1.26
N ALA A 470 -3.53 -15.22 1.93
CA ALA A 470 -4.36 -14.26 2.68
C ALA A 470 -3.60 -13.59 3.84
N LEU A 471 -2.59 -14.27 4.40
CA LEU A 471 -1.73 -13.75 5.46
C LEU A 471 -0.37 -13.23 4.96
N ALA A 472 -0.25 -12.98 3.65
CA ALA A 472 0.96 -12.44 3.05
C ALA A 472 1.38 -11.11 3.70
N HIS A 473 2.70 -10.94 3.88
CA HIS A 473 3.27 -9.73 4.49
C HIS A 473 2.84 -8.46 3.75
N ASN A 474 2.61 -7.38 4.51
CA ASN A 474 2.14 -6.11 3.96
C ASN A 474 2.96 -5.59 2.76
N SER A 475 4.29 -5.76 2.76
CA SER A 475 5.14 -5.34 1.64
C SER A 475 4.81 -6.03 0.32
N LEU A 476 4.37 -7.29 0.35
CA LEU A 476 3.92 -8.04 -0.83
C LEU A 476 2.62 -7.45 -1.37
N LEU A 477 1.70 -7.12 -0.46
CA LEU A 477 0.43 -6.48 -0.81
C LEU A 477 0.64 -5.07 -1.37
N GLN A 478 1.53 -4.28 -0.76
CA GLN A 478 1.85 -2.93 -1.24
C GLN A 478 2.52 -2.97 -2.62
N GLY A 479 3.43 -3.92 -2.85
CA GLY A 479 4.00 -4.14 -4.18
C GLY A 479 2.95 -4.50 -5.23
N ALA A 480 1.97 -5.34 -4.86
CA ALA A 480 0.86 -5.69 -5.74
C ALA A 480 -0.09 -4.50 -6.00
N VAL A 481 -0.29 -3.60 -5.01
CA VAL A 481 -1.01 -2.33 -5.22
C VAL A 481 -0.25 -1.44 -6.19
N LEU A 482 1.05 -1.25 -5.96
CA LEU A 482 1.91 -0.39 -6.78
C LEU A 482 1.96 -0.83 -8.25
N SER A 483 1.87 -2.15 -8.50
CA SER A 483 1.92 -2.70 -9.85
C SER A 483 0.68 -2.37 -10.72
N GLY A 484 -0.46 -2.04 -10.11
CA GLY A 484 -1.74 -1.94 -10.81
C GLY A 484 -2.29 -3.29 -11.32
N ALA A 485 -1.65 -4.42 -11.01
CA ALA A 485 -2.15 -5.74 -11.33
C ALA A 485 -3.36 -6.11 -10.47
N ARG A 486 -4.22 -6.99 -10.99
CA ARG A 486 -5.31 -7.55 -10.19
C ARG A 486 -4.72 -8.38 -9.04
N ARG A 487 -5.25 -8.22 -7.83
CA ARG A 487 -4.86 -9.01 -6.66
C ARG A 487 -5.96 -10.01 -6.32
N ARG A 488 -5.58 -11.23 -6.02
CA ARG A 488 -6.49 -12.23 -5.47
C ARG A 488 -5.81 -13.00 -4.34
N PRO A 489 -6.35 -12.94 -3.13
CA PRO A 489 -5.91 -13.81 -2.05
C PRO A 489 -6.45 -15.23 -2.25
N PHE A 490 -5.70 -16.21 -1.78
CA PHE A 490 -6.22 -17.55 -1.47
C PHE A 490 -6.15 -17.78 0.05
N PRO A 491 -7.00 -18.62 0.62
CA PRO A 491 -6.98 -18.91 2.05
C PRO A 491 -5.60 -19.40 2.49
N HIS A 492 -5.21 -19.02 3.71
CA HIS A 492 -3.88 -19.26 4.23
C HIS A 492 -3.43 -20.71 4.08
N ASN A 493 -2.30 -20.92 3.42
CA ASN A 493 -1.68 -22.21 3.12
C ASN A 493 -2.61 -23.21 2.37
N ASP A 494 -3.76 -22.77 1.83
CA ASP A 494 -4.70 -23.60 1.09
C ASP A 494 -4.29 -23.70 -0.40
N PHE A 495 -3.48 -24.71 -0.68
CA PHE A 495 -3.04 -25.02 -2.04
C PHE A 495 -4.22 -25.36 -2.97
N GLU A 496 -5.21 -26.12 -2.49
CA GLU A 496 -6.37 -26.55 -3.29
C GLU A 496 -7.19 -25.35 -3.77
N ALA A 497 -7.40 -24.39 -2.88
CA ALA A 497 -8.07 -23.13 -3.24
C ALA A 497 -7.26 -22.33 -4.27
N ALA A 498 -5.94 -22.21 -4.10
CA ALA A 498 -5.07 -21.55 -5.06
C ALA A 498 -5.09 -22.23 -6.45
N GLU A 499 -5.04 -23.56 -6.48
CA GLU A 499 -5.13 -24.38 -7.69
C GLU A 499 -6.48 -24.18 -8.40
N LYS A 500 -7.58 -24.28 -7.67
CA LYS A 500 -8.93 -24.08 -8.19
C LYS A 500 -9.11 -22.67 -8.79
N LEU A 501 -8.60 -21.66 -8.08
CA LEU A 501 -8.66 -20.28 -8.54
C LEU A 501 -7.88 -20.09 -9.84
N LEU A 502 -6.64 -20.56 -9.92
CA LEU A 502 -5.83 -20.47 -11.13
C LEU A 502 -6.45 -21.22 -12.32
N ALA A 503 -7.01 -22.40 -12.09
CA ALA A 503 -7.69 -23.16 -13.13
C ALA A 503 -8.84 -22.37 -13.78
N GLN A 504 -9.54 -21.56 -12.99
CA GLN A 504 -10.67 -20.73 -13.47
C GLN A 504 -10.23 -19.46 -14.19
N VAL A 505 -9.15 -18.81 -13.73
CA VAL A 505 -8.88 -17.43 -14.17
C VAL A 505 -7.59 -17.26 -15.00
N ARG A 506 -6.69 -18.27 -15.04
CA ARG A 506 -5.37 -18.14 -15.67
C ARG A 506 -5.40 -17.59 -17.10
N SER A 507 -6.38 -18.01 -17.89
CA SER A 507 -6.51 -17.57 -19.31
C SER A 507 -6.97 -16.11 -19.46
N GLN A 508 -7.43 -15.48 -18.40
CA GLN A 508 -7.90 -14.08 -18.41
C GLN A 508 -6.76 -13.07 -18.22
N TYR A 509 -5.57 -13.53 -17.82
CA TYR A 509 -4.43 -12.68 -17.48
C TYR A 509 -3.23 -12.97 -18.35
N ARG A 510 -2.51 -11.91 -18.75
CA ARG A 510 -1.27 -11.99 -19.50
C ARG A 510 -0.19 -12.71 -18.70
N ARG A 511 0.11 -12.21 -17.50
CA ARG A 511 1.05 -12.81 -16.55
C ARG A 511 0.31 -13.12 -15.24
N VAL A 512 0.80 -14.12 -14.54
CA VAL A 512 0.38 -14.42 -13.16
C VAL A 512 1.62 -14.57 -12.33
N LEU A 513 1.66 -13.88 -11.19
CA LEU A 513 2.67 -14.04 -10.15
C LEU A 513 2.01 -14.67 -8.92
N VAL A 514 2.44 -15.87 -8.57
CA VAL A 514 2.07 -16.54 -7.31
C VAL A 514 3.08 -16.14 -6.24
N VAL A 515 2.61 -15.66 -5.08
CA VAL A 515 3.48 -15.19 -3.99
C VAL A 515 3.14 -15.94 -2.71
N ILE A 516 4.15 -16.59 -2.13
CA ILE A 516 4.10 -17.28 -0.84
C ILE A 516 5.28 -16.89 0.04
N GLU A 517 5.17 -17.16 1.35
CA GLU A 517 6.29 -16.95 2.29
C GLU A 517 6.91 -18.28 2.71
N GLY A 518 8.21 -18.27 2.90
CA GLY A 518 8.95 -19.42 3.41
C GLY A 518 8.62 -19.71 4.88
N ILE A 519 8.41 -18.69 5.70
CA ILE A 519 7.82 -18.75 7.04
C ILE A 519 6.93 -17.52 7.21
N TYR A 520 5.69 -17.73 7.59
CA TYR A 520 4.76 -16.64 7.90
C TYR A 520 5.05 -16.05 9.27
N SER A 521 5.28 -14.75 9.29
CA SER A 521 5.87 -14.04 10.42
C SER A 521 5.01 -14.02 11.70
N MET A 522 3.69 -14.21 11.57
CA MET A 522 2.76 -14.15 12.70
C MET A 522 2.55 -15.50 13.37
N ASP A 523 2.59 -16.58 12.60
CA ASP A 523 2.20 -17.93 13.04
C ASP A 523 3.38 -18.90 13.10
N GLY A 524 4.47 -18.63 12.36
CA GLY A 524 5.64 -19.49 12.34
C GLY A 524 5.44 -20.81 11.60
N ASP A 525 4.40 -20.88 10.79
CA ASP A 525 4.14 -21.97 9.84
C ASP A 525 4.67 -21.62 8.45
N TYR A 526 4.50 -22.49 7.49
CA TYR A 526 5.08 -22.35 6.15
C TYR A 526 4.29 -23.11 5.10
N ALA A 527 4.43 -22.67 3.84
CA ALA A 527 3.77 -23.27 2.70
C ALA A 527 4.42 -24.62 2.28
N GLU A 528 3.65 -25.53 1.70
CA GLU A 528 4.16 -26.74 1.05
C GLU A 528 4.77 -26.40 -0.33
N LEU A 529 5.98 -25.83 -0.34
CA LEU A 529 6.64 -25.30 -1.54
C LEU A 529 6.60 -26.22 -2.76
N PRO A 530 6.83 -27.56 -2.65
CA PRO A 530 6.80 -28.45 -3.83
C PRO A 530 5.46 -28.41 -4.58
N ARG A 531 4.34 -28.23 -3.86
CA ARG A 531 3.01 -28.14 -4.45
C ARG A 531 2.84 -26.82 -5.21
N PHE A 532 3.32 -25.71 -4.66
CA PHE A 532 3.28 -24.39 -5.31
C PHE A 532 4.20 -24.33 -6.54
N VAL A 533 5.34 -25.01 -6.53
CA VAL A 533 6.20 -25.19 -7.71
C VAL A 533 5.45 -25.95 -8.81
N ALA A 534 4.80 -27.06 -8.45
CA ALA A 534 4.00 -27.82 -9.41
C ALA A 534 2.84 -27.00 -9.99
N LEU A 535 2.16 -26.23 -9.15
CA LEU A 535 1.08 -25.31 -9.52
C LEU A 535 1.58 -24.24 -10.51
N ALA A 536 2.68 -23.58 -10.19
CA ALA A 536 3.24 -22.53 -11.05
C ALA A 536 3.63 -23.07 -12.44
N LYS A 537 4.29 -24.24 -12.48
CA LYS A 537 4.64 -24.91 -13.74
C LYS A 537 3.40 -25.31 -14.54
N LYS A 538 2.40 -25.94 -13.90
CA LYS A 538 1.16 -26.37 -14.54
C LYS A 538 0.41 -25.20 -15.19
N HIS A 539 0.29 -24.10 -14.49
CA HIS A 539 -0.47 -22.94 -14.94
C HIS A 539 0.39 -21.88 -15.68
N LYS A 540 1.68 -22.14 -15.93
CA LYS A 540 2.61 -21.21 -16.56
C LYS A 540 2.57 -19.84 -15.85
N ALA A 541 2.65 -19.87 -14.52
CA ALA A 541 2.73 -18.72 -13.66
C ALA A 541 4.16 -18.53 -13.15
N LEU A 542 4.53 -17.31 -12.84
CA LEU A 542 5.75 -17.01 -12.08
C LEU A 542 5.52 -17.35 -10.60
N LEU A 543 6.55 -17.84 -9.94
CA LEU A 543 6.54 -18.11 -8.51
C LEU A 543 7.57 -17.24 -7.79
N MET A 544 7.12 -16.49 -6.81
CA MET A 544 7.96 -15.74 -5.87
C MET A 544 7.82 -16.33 -4.47
N VAL A 545 8.95 -16.58 -3.82
CA VAL A 545 9.03 -17.05 -2.43
C VAL A 545 9.74 -15.98 -1.60
N ASP A 546 9.04 -15.45 -0.59
CA ASP A 546 9.62 -14.54 0.39
C ASP A 546 10.26 -15.33 1.54
N GLU A 547 11.58 -15.40 1.52
CA GLU A 547 12.42 -16.10 2.48
C GLU A 547 12.82 -15.20 3.67
N ALA A 548 12.18 -14.07 3.88
CA ALA A 548 12.61 -13.09 4.88
C ALA A 548 12.74 -13.69 6.30
N HIS A 549 11.92 -14.68 6.64
CA HIS A 549 11.97 -15.40 7.91
C HIS A 549 12.55 -16.81 7.82
N SER A 550 12.79 -17.33 6.62
CA SER A 550 13.23 -18.71 6.41
C SER A 550 14.71 -18.85 6.04
N ILE A 551 15.30 -17.84 5.35
CA ILE A 551 16.75 -17.80 5.11
C ILE A 551 17.52 -17.72 6.45
N GLY A 552 18.53 -18.55 6.62
CA GLY A 552 19.25 -18.74 7.90
C GLY A 552 18.48 -19.53 8.96
N VAL A 553 17.22 -19.94 8.69
CA VAL A 553 16.32 -20.56 9.68
C VAL A 553 15.88 -21.97 9.25
N MET A 554 15.47 -22.15 8.00
CA MET A 554 15.00 -23.43 7.48
C MET A 554 16.09 -24.19 6.70
N GLY A 555 15.93 -25.49 6.65
CA GLY A 555 16.90 -26.41 6.05
C GLY A 555 18.10 -26.68 6.95
N PRO A 556 18.84 -27.78 6.71
CA PRO A 556 19.98 -28.20 7.56
C PRO A 556 21.15 -27.22 7.54
N ARG A 557 21.31 -26.44 6.48
CA ARG A 557 22.37 -25.40 6.34
C ARG A 557 21.80 -23.98 6.41
N GLY A 558 20.48 -23.82 6.64
CA GLY A 558 19.83 -22.51 6.67
C GLY A 558 19.62 -21.86 5.31
N ARG A 559 19.56 -22.65 4.24
CA ARG A 559 19.35 -22.13 2.88
C ARG A 559 17.88 -21.87 2.56
N GLY A 560 17.01 -21.91 3.56
CA GLY A 560 15.61 -21.56 3.45
C GLY A 560 14.68 -22.75 3.15
N ILE A 561 13.45 -22.42 2.75
CA ILE A 561 12.40 -23.40 2.52
C ILE A 561 12.72 -24.30 1.30
N GLY A 562 13.46 -23.78 0.33
CA GLY A 562 13.92 -24.57 -0.82
C GLY A 562 14.77 -25.77 -0.39
N GLU A 563 15.78 -25.53 0.49
CA GLU A 563 16.59 -26.60 1.06
C GLU A 563 15.77 -27.53 1.94
N HIS A 564 14.83 -27.00 2.73
CA HIS A 564 13.97 -27.79 3.63
C HIS A 564 13.20 -28.87 2.88
N PHE A 565 12.68 -28.55 1.71
CA PHE A 565 11.91 -29.48 0.88
C PHE A 565 12.75 -30.16 -0.24
N GLY A 566 14.01 -29.82 -0.40
CA GLY A 566 14.84 -30.33 -1.49
C GLY A 566 14.39 -29.88 -2.87
N VAL A 567 13.79 -28.70 -2.99
CA VAL A 567 13.36 -28.10 -4.25
C VAL A 567 14.57 -27.57 -5.02
N ASN A 568 14.58 -27.81 -6.34
CA ASN A 568 15.60 -27.20 -7.18
C ASN A 568 15.42 -25.68 -7.20
N PRO A 569 16.43 -24.88 -6.82
CA PRO A 569 16.33 -23.43 -6.78
C PRO A 569 15.88 -22.78 -8.09
N THR A 570 16.15 -23.40 -9.24
CA THR A 570 15.73 -22.92 -10.56
C THR A 570 14.24 -23.13 -10.86
N ASP A 571 13.52 -23.84 -10.02
CA ASP A 571 12.08 -24.07 -10.12
C ASP A 571 11.24 -22.92 -9.54
N VAL A 572 11.89 -21.94 -8.90
CA VAL A 572 11.29 -20.70 -8.39
C VAL A 572 11.89 -19.54 -9.17
N ASP A 573 11.06 -18.64 -9.66
CA ASP A 573 11.52 -17.52 -10.50
C ASP A 573 12.18 -16.41 -9.70
N LEU A 574 11.61 -16.09 -8.51
CA LEU A 574 12.09 -15.03 -7.64
C LEU A 574 12.24 -15.53 -6.19
N TRP A 575 13.46 -15.68 -5.74
CA TRP A 575 13.78 -15.85 -4.33
C TRP A 575 14.02 -14.50 -3.70
N MET A 576 13.09 -14.04 -2.88
CA MET A 576 13.27 -12.83 -2.10
C MET A 576 13.83 -13.18 -0.73
N GLY A 577 14.73 -12.36 -0.19
CA GLY A 577 15.17 -12.48 1.19
C GLY A 577 15.58 -11.14 1.78
N THR A 578 15.73 -11.13 3.11
CA THR A 578 16.21 -9.95 3.83
C THR A 578 17.56 -10.19 4.47
N LEU A 579 18.40 -9.16 4.48
CA LEU A 579 19.68 -9.15 5.20
C LEU A 579 19.49 -8.74 6.68
N SER A 580 18.28 -8.30 7.05
CA SER A 580 18.01 -7.60 8.32
C SER A 580 17.68 -8.52 9.49
N LYS A 581 17.55 -9.81 9.26
CA LYS A 581 17.14 -10.79 10.27
C LYS A 581 18.27 -11.77 10.59
N ALA A 582 18.21 -12.99 10.08
CA ALA A 582 19.22 -14.01 10.36
C ALA A 582 20.65 -13.60 9.99
N LEU A 583 20.83 -12.74 9.00
CA LEU A 583 22.14 -12.24 8.57
C LEU A 583 22.62 -10.99 9.33
N GLY A 584 21.87 -10.50 10.31
CA GLY A 584 22.29 -9.48 11.27
C GLY A 584 22.73 -8.13 10.66
N SER A 585 22.21 -7.75 9.50
CA SER A 585 22.56 -6.54 8.76
C SER A 585 21.35 -5.67 8.44
N CYS A 586 21.36 -4.98 7.31
CA CYS A 586 20.21 -4.25 6.75
C CYS A 586 20.22 -4.42 5.23
N GLY A 587 19.04 -4.54 4.62
CA GLY A 587 18.87 -4.70 3.19
C GLY A 587 17.92 -5.83 2.81
N GLY A 588 17.72 -6.00 1.52
CA GLY A 588 17.00 -7.12 0.94
C GLY A 588 17.66 -7.56 -0.37
N TYR A 589 17.20 -8.67 -0.93
CA TYR A 589 17.71 -9.17 -2.21
C TYR A 589 16.62 -9.90 -2.98
N ILE A 590 16.83 -9.99 -4.29
CA ILE A 590 16.20 -10.98 -5.17
C ILE A 590 17.31 -11.85 -5.75
N ALA A 591 17.14 -13.18 -5.67
CA ALA A 591 17.97 -14.14 -6.35
C ALA A 591 17.13 -14.92 -7.36
N GLY A 592 17.72 -15.25 -8.53
CA GLY A 592 17.02 -15.92 -9.62
C GLY A 592 17.89 -16.09 -10.85
N SER A 593 17.26 -16.12 -12.02
CA SER A 593 17.99 -16.24 -13.29
C SER A 593 18.81 -14.98 -13.59
N LYS A 594 19.91 -15.17 -14.29
CA LYS A 594 20.78 -14.07 -14.75
C LYS A 594 20.03 -13.02 -15.58
N THR A 595 19.05 -13.48 -16.36
CA THR A 595 18.20 -12.62 -17.18
C THR A 595 17.29 -11.73 -16.33
N LEU A 596 16.63 -12.31 -15.32
CA LEU A 596 15.83 -11.56 -14.36
C LEU A 596 16.65 -10.51 -13.65
N VAL A 597 17.78 -10.91 -13.05
CA VAL A 597 18.63 -10.02 -12.25
C VAL A 597 19.17 -8.87 -13.12
N ARG A 598 19.62 -9.17 -14.34
CA ARG A 598 20.07 -8.14 -15.28
C ARG A 598 18.95 -7.16 -15.62
N TRP A 599 17.73 -7.65 -15.90
CA TRP A 599 16.59 -6.80 -16.18
C TRP A 599 16.29 -5.89 -15.00
N LEU A 600 16.20 -6.43 -13.77
CA LEU A 600 15.97 -5.63 -12.57
C LEU A 600 17.06 -4.56 -12.35
N LYS A 601 18.35 -4.89 -12.54
CA LYS A 601 19.47 -3.94 -12.35
C LYS A 601 19.37 -2.71 -13.26
N TYR A 602 18.74 -2.83 -14.42
CA TYR A 602 18.63 -1.73 -15.39
C TYR A 602 17.29 -0.98 -15.32
N THR A 603 16.25 -1.55 -14.73
CA THR A 603 14.90 -1.02 -14.89
C THR A 603 14.08 -0.89 -13.62
N VAL A 604 14.38 -1.66 -12.54
CA VAL A 604 13.54 -1.60 -11.34
C VAL A 604 13.75 -0.30 -10.58
N PRO A 605 12.70 0.51 -10.33
CA PRO A 605 12.84 1.87 -9.80
C PRO A 605 13.57 1.95 -8.47
N GLY A 606 13.26 1.07 -7.50
CA GLY A 606 13.88 1.08 -6.17
C GLY A 606 15.36 0.70 -6.15
N PHE A 607 15.93 0.31 -7.29
CA PHE A 607 17.38 0.13 -7.47
C PHE A 607 17.97 1.27 -8.32
N VAL A 608 17.34 1.59 -9.44
CA VAL A 608 17.84 2.57 -10.41
C VAL A 608 17.87 3.98 -9.81
N TYR A 609 16.82 4.37 -9.07
CA TYR A 609 16.66 5.70 -8.50
C TYR A 609 17.00 5.79 -7.01
N SER A 610 17.48 4.69 -6.43
CA SER A 610 17.88 4.64 -5.02
C SER A 610 19.41 4.67 -4.89
N VAL A 611 19.88 5.17 -3.75
CA VAL A 611 21.27 4.99 -3.32
C VAL A 611 21.54 3.48 -3.11
N GLY A 612 22.73 3.00 -3.40
CA GLY A 612 23.10 1.60 -3.18
C GLY A 612 23.16 1.23 -1.69
N LEU A 613 23.10 -0.07 -1.41
CA LEU A 613 23.24 -0.60 -0.05
C LEU A 613 24.53 -0.06 0.60
N PRO A 614 24.47 0.49 1.83
CA PRO A 614 25.66 1.02 2.51
C PRO A 614 26.76 -0.03 2.65
N PRO A 615 28.04 0.34 2.45
CA PRO A 615 29.17 -0.61 2.49
C PRO A 615 29.27 -1.40 3.79
N ALA A 616 29.03 -0.77 4.93
CA ALA A 616 29.05 -1.46 6.22
C ALA A 616 27.97 -2.55 6.32
N ALA A 617 26.77 -2.28 5.81
CA ALA A 617 25.70 -3.27 5.76
C ALA A 617 26.03 -4.41 4.78
N ALA A 618 26.58 -4.09 3.61
CA ALA A 618 27.04 -5.10 2.66
C ALA A 618 28.15 -5.98 3.26
N GLY A 619 29.11 -5.38 3.98
CA GLY A 619 30.20 -6.10 4.66
C GLY A 619 29.67 -7.01 5.77
N ALA A 620 28.76 -6.53 6.60
CA ALA A 620 28.12 -7.34 7.65
C ALA A 620 27.38 -8.54 7.05
N ALA A 621 26.53 -8.32 6.03
CA ALA A 621 25.78 -9.38 5.38
C ALA A 621 26.70 -10.44 4.74
N LEU A 622 27.75 -10.00 4.06
CA LEU A 622 28.75 -10.89 3.44
C LEU A 622 29.49 -11.73 4.51
N GLY A 623 29.93 -11.08 5.60
CA GLY A 623 30.55 -11.76 6.73
C GLY A 623 29.64 -12.79 7.38
N ALA A 624 28.39 -12.41 7.63
CA ALA A 624 27.36 -13.30 8.21
C ALA A 624 27.06 -14.50 7.31
N LEU A 625 26.95 -14.28 5.99
CA LEU A 625 26.67 -15.35 5.05
C LEU A 625 27.81 -16.37 4.96
N ARG A 626 29.06 -15.89 4.92
CA ARG A 626 30.26 -16.73 4.94
C ARG A 626 30.40 -17.52 6.26
N LEU A 627 30.08 -16.87 7.37
CA LEU A 627 30.08 -17.51 8.68
C LEU A 627 29.00 -18.59 8.78
N LEU A 628 27.79 -18.31 8.30
CA LEU A 628 26.71 -19.28 8.29
C LEU A 628 27.05 -20.53 7.45
N ASP A 629 27.64 -20.33 6.28
CA ASP A 629 28.01 -21.45 5.40
C ASP A 629 29.08 -22.34 6.03
N ARG A 630 29.96 -21.77 6.88
CA ARG A 630 31.01 -22.45 7.60
C ARG A 630 30.58 -23.09 8.91
N GLU A 631 29.56 -22.49 9.58
CA GLU A 631 29.06 -22.90 10.90
C GLU A 631 27.55 -23.28 10.87
N PRO A 632 27.15 -24.32 10.12
CA PRO A 632 25.75 -24.73 10.02
C PRO A 632 25.16 -25.24 11.35
N GLU A 633 26.00 -25.59 12.33
CA GLU A 633 25.59 -25.99 13.68
C GLU A 633 24.84 -24.89 14.41
N ARG A 634 24.97 -23.61 14.01
CA ARG A 634 24.12 -22.52 14.51
C ARG A 634 22.64 -22.73 14.15
N VAL A 635 22.38 -23.22 12.95
CA VAL A 635 21.03 -23.55 12.47
C VAL A 635 20.49 -24.78 13.23
N ALA A 636 21.33 -25.83 13.40
CA ALA A 636 20.95 -26.98 14.18
C ALA A 636 20.56 -26.60 15.62
N LYS A 637 21.34 -25.71 16.24
CA LYS A 637 21.07 -25.19 17.59
C LYS A 637 19.78 -24.37 17.65
N LEU A 638 19.49 -23.56 16.62
CA LEU A 638 18.23 -22.84 16.51
C LEU A 638 17.05 -23.81 16.46
N HIS A 639 17.15 -24.87 15.64
CA HIS A 639 16.10 -25.88 15.52
C HIS A 639 15.88 -26.66 16.84
N GLU A 640 16.95 -26.98 17.56
CA GLU A 640 16.82 -27.60 18.89
C GLU A 640 16.05 -26.70 19.86
N ASN A 641 16.44 -25.43 19.94
CA ASN A 641 15.81 -24.46 20.82
C ASN A 641 14.33 -24.23 20.44
N ALA A 642 14.03 -24.10 19.15
CA ALA A 642 12.65 -23.90 18.66
C ALA A 642 11.76 -25.11 19.00
N ARG A 643 12.23 -26.32 18.73
CA ARG A 643 11.53 -27.56 19.10
C ARG A 643 11.34 -27.70 20.61
N LEU A 644 12.35 -27.34 21.40
CA LEU A 644 12.24 -27.35 22.86
C LEU A 644 11.17 -26.37 23.35
N PHE A 645 11.20 -25.13 22.82
CA PHE A 645 10.22 -24.10 23.19
C PHE A 645 8.80 -24.54 22.84
N LEU A 646 8.56 -24.98 21.59
CA LEU A 646 7.26 -25.42 21.12
C LEU A 646 6.71 -26.58 21.95
N ARG A 647 7.54 -27.60 22.20
CA ARG A 647 7.15 -28.75 23.02
C ARG A 647 6.73 -28.32 24.43
N LEU A 648 7.60 -27.55 25.12
CA LEU A 648 7.30 -27.10 26.48
C LEU A 648 6.09 -26.17 26.56
N ALA A 649 5.87 -25.34 25.55
CA ALA A 649 4.69 -24.47 25.47
C ALA A 649 3.40 -25.31 25.35
N ARG A 650 3.41 -26.32 24.47
CA ARG A 650 2.28 -27.26 24.29
C ARG A 650 2.03 -28.10 25.57
N GLU A 651 3.10 -28.63 26.17
CA GLU A 651 3.01 -29.37 27.44
C GLU A 651 2.43 -28.49 28.59
N ALA A 652 2.70 -27.18 28.55
CA ALA A 652 2.14 -26.20 29.48
C ALA A 652 0.69 -25.80 29.17
N GLY A 653 0.06 -26.34 28.11
CA GLY A 653 -1.30 -26.01 27.69
C GLY A 653 -1.43 -24.64 27.01
N LEU A 654 -0.34 -24.06 26.51
CA LEU A 654 -0.33 -22.78 25.80
C LEU A 654 -0.74 -23.01 24.33
N ASP A 655 -1.58 -22.11 23.82
CA ASP A 655 -2.02 -22.16 22.41
C ASP A 655 -0.92 -21.58 21.52
N THR A 656 -0.27 -22.44 20.74
CA THR A 656 0.82 -22.09 19.82
C THR A 656 0.36 -21.92 18.38
N GLY A 657 -0.96 -21.92 18.12
CA GLY A 657 -1.49 -21.88 16.77
C GLY A 657 -0.90 -22.97 15.86
N PRO A 658 -0.81 -22.71 14.55
CA PRO A 658 -0.30 -23.66 13.57
C PRO A 658 1.23 -23.79 13.53
N SER A 659 1.97 -23.18 14.46
CA SER A 659 3.44 -23.16 14.43
C SER A 659 4.02 -24.57 14.26
N GLY A 660 4.86 -24.75 13.24
CA GLY A 660 5.54 -25.99 12.89
C GLY A 660 6.87 -26.21 13.62
N GLY A 661 7.22 -25.35 14.60
CA GLY A 661 8.52 -25.41 15.30
C GLY A 661 9.63 -24.69 14.55
N SER A 662 9.29 -23.71 13.74
CA SER A 662 10.25 -22.71 13.21
C SER A 662 10.74 -21.80 14.34
N ALA A 663 11.64 -20.87 14.01
CA ALA A 663 12.15 -19.90 14.97
C ALA A 663 11.08 -18.89 15.48
N ILE A 664 9.83 -19.01 15.07
CA ILE A 664 8.72 -18.17 15.48
C ILE A 664 7.64 -19.03 16.13
N VAL A 665 7.33 -18.74 17.38
CA VAL A 665 6.24 -19.43 18.09
C VAL A 665 5.31 -18.37 18.70
N PRO A 666 4.07 -18.27 18.21
CA PRO A 666 3.06 -17.43 18.84
C PRO A 666 2.54 -18.12 20.11
N ILE A 667 2.09 -17.31 21.07
CA ILE A 667 1.22 -17.74 22.17
C ILE A 667 -0.06 -16.94 22.07
N ILE A 668 -1.11 -17.58 21.55
CA ILE A 668 -2.38 -16.95 21.25
C ILE A 668 -3.20 -16.83 22.52
N LEU A 669 -3.60 -15.63 22.88
CA LEU A 669 -4.37 -15.32 24.09
C LEU A 669 -5.83 -14.95 23.76
N GLY A 670 -6.13 -14.66 22.49
CA GLY A 670 -7.48 -14.37 22.02
C GLY A 670 -8.07 -13.05 22.53
N ASN A 671 -7.23 -12.18 23.12
CA ASN A 671 -7.64 -10.90 23.66
C ASN A 671 -6.45 -9.95 23.79
N SER A 672 -6.57 -8.73 23.23
CA SER A 672 -5.51 -7.72 23.23
C SER A 672 -5.12 -7.28 24.63
N MET A 673 -6.10 -7.13 25.55
CA MET A 673 -5.83 -6.72 26.92
C MET A 673 -5.06 -7.80 27.70
N ASN A 674 -5.42 -9.08 27.55
CA ASN A 674 -4.69 -10.18 28.20
C ASN A 674 -3.27 -10.30 27.63
N SER A 675 -3.09 -10.11 26.31
CA SER A 675 -1.78 -10.11 25.66
C SER A 675 -0.89 -8.99 26.21
N LEU A 676 -1.44 -7.79 26.36
CA LEU A 676 -0.72 -6.65 26.93
C LEU A 676 -0.35 -6.89 28.41
N LYS A 677 -1.31 -7.36 29.24
CA LYS A 677 -1.07 -7.68 30.66
C LYS A 677 0.01 -8.75 30.82
N LEU A 678 -0.05 -9.83 30.05
CA LEU A 678 0.94 -10.90 30.13
C LEU A 678 2.33 -10.41 29.68
N SER A 679 2.43 -9.64 28.60
CA SER A 679 3.70 -9.02 28.17
C SER A 679 4.30 -8.16 29.29
N ARG A 680 3.49 -7.35 29.97
CA ARG A 680 3.95 -6.49 31.08
C ARG A 680 4.35 -7.29 32.33
N ALA A 681 3.61 -8.33 32.66
CA ALA A 681 3.95 -9.22 33.77
C ALA A 681 5.29 -9.96 33.52
N LEU A 682 5.50 -10.44 32.31
CA LEU A 682 6.77 -11.05 31.89
C LEU A 682 7.92 -10.03 31.90
N PHE A 683 7.67 -8.82 31.43
CA PHE A 683 8.65 -7.73 31.49
C PHE A 683 9.09 -7.42 32.93
N ALA A 684 8.15 -7.40 33.88
CA ALA A 684 8.48 -7.23 35.29
C ALA A 684 9.38 -8.35 35.84
N ARG A 685 9.29 -9.57 35.27
CA ARG A 685 10.13 -10.73 35.60
C ARG A 685 11.46 -10.78 34.83
N GLY A 686 11.80 -9.76 34.03
CA GLY A 686 13.02 -9.72 33.25
C GLY A 686 12.94 -10.50 31.92
N ILE A 687 11.73 -10.67 31.36
CA ILE A 687 11.48 -11.36 30.10
C ILE A 687 10.85 -10.36 29.14
N ASN A 688 11.56 -10.01 28.07
CA ASN A 688 11.09 -9.10 27.02
C ASN A 688 10.46 -9.88 25.87
N VAL A 689 9.15 -9.75 25.72
CA VAL A 689 8.38 -10.26 24.59
C VAL A 689 7.30 -9.26 24.20
N GLN A 690 7.15 -9.01 22.90
CA GLN A 690 6.22 -7.99 22.41
C GLN A 690 4.83 -8.58 22.13
N PRO A 691 3.76 -7.89 22.55
CA PRO A 691 2.40 -8.27 22.19
C PRO A 691 2.09 -7.86 20.76
N ILE A 692 1.30 -8.66 20.07
CA ILE A 692 0.67 -8.34 18.80
C ILE A 692 -0.82 -8.23 19.03
N LEU A 693 -1.35 -7.05 18.83
CA LEU A 693 -2.69 -6.62 19.21
C LEU A 693 -3.51 -6.26 17.98
N TYR A 694 -4.82 -6.12 18.13
CA TYR A 694 -5.66 -5.47 17.12
C TYR A 694 -5.16 -4.02 16.88
N PRO A 695 -5.12 -3.52 15.64
CA PRO A 695 -5.61 -4.12 14.38
C PRO A 695 -4.56 -4.95 13.60
N ALA A 696 -3.36 -5.16 14.13
CA ALA A 696 -2.32 -5.94 13.45
C ALA A 696 -2.70 -7.42 13.26
N VAL A 697 -3.55 -7.93 14.14
CA VAL A 697 -4.24 -9.22 14.05
C VAL A 697 -5.69 -9.02 14.50
N GLU A 698 -6.59 -9.96 14.17
CA GLU A 698 -7.93 -9.97 14.74
C GLU A 698 -7.87 -10.04 16.27
N GLU A 699 -8.86 -9.45 16.97
CA GLU A 699 -8.88 -9.42 18.45
C GLU A 699 -8.77 -10.82 19.06
N ARG A 700 -9.49 -11.80 18.49
CA ARG A 700 -9.42 -13.22 18.91
C ARG A 700 -8.09 -13.90 18.62
N ALA A 701 -7.24 -13.29 17.80
CA ALA A 701 -5.93 -13.77 17.42
C ALA A 701 -4.79 -12.97 18.09
N ALA A 702 -5.13 -12.07 19.03
CA ALA A 702 -4.15 -11.32 19.82
C ALA A 702 -3.22 -12.28 20.59
N ARG A 703 -1.92 -12.01 20.52
CA ARG A 703 -0.88 -12.96 20.92
C ARG A 703 0.38 -12.31 21.46
N LEU A 704 1.22 -13.09 22.12
CA LEU A 704 2.63 -12.80 22.27
C LEU A 704 3.38 -13.57 21.18
N ARG A 705 4.37 -12.95 20.53
CA ARG A 705 5.16 -13.57 19.48
C ARG A 705 6.60 -13.75 19.95
N PHE A 706 7.02 -15.00 20.09
CA PHE A 706 8.35 -15.39 20.54
C PHE A 706 9.26 -15.67 19.35
N PHE A 707 10.36 -14.96 19.28
CA PHE A 707 11.45 -15.22 18.33
C PHE A 707 12.56 -16.00 19.04
N ILE A 708 12.71 -17.24 18.64
CA ILE A 708 13.74 -18.12 19.19
C ILE A 708 15.06 -17.85 18.44
N THR A 709 16.18 -17.87 19.17
CA THR A 709 17.52 -17.71 18.60
C THR A 709 18.41 -18.90 18.93
N SER A 710 19.49 -19.08 18.17
CA SER A 710 20.51 -20.08 18.49
C SER A 710 21.26 -19.78 19.80
N LYS A 711 21.21 -18.53 20.28
CA LYS A 711 21.87 -18.09 21.52
C LYS A 711 21.04 -18.39 22.77
N HIS A 712 19.73 -18.62 22.65
CA HIS A 712 18.90 -19.01 23.81
C HIS A 712 19.40 -20.31 24.42
N THR A 713 19.40 -20.36 25.76
CA THR A 713 19.73 -21.56 26.51
C THR A 713 18.47 -22.36 26.86
N PRO A 714 18.58 -23.68 27.05
CA PRO A 714 17.45 -24.49 27.54
C PRO A 714 16.85 -23.99 28.85
N ASP A 715 17.66 -23.38 29.73
CA ASP A 715 17.18 -22.85 31.02
C ASP A 715 16.39 -21.56 30.83
N GLN A 716 16.79 -20.66 29.96
CA GLN A 716 16.02 -19.48 29.58
C GLN A 716 14.65 -19.89 29.02
N ILE A 717 14.60 -20.91 28.16
CA ILE A 717 13.37 -21.46 27.61
C ILE A 717 12.47 -22.00 28.72
N ARG A 718 12.97 -22.89 29.60
CA ARG A 718 12.19 -23.45 30.71
C ARG A 718 11.66 -22.39 31.65
N GLN A 719 12.53 -21.45 32.06
CA GLN A 719 12.14 -20.33 32.95
C GLN A 719 11.07 -19.45 32.33
N THR A 720 11.16 -19.17 31.03
CA THR A 720 10.17 -18.36 30.31
C THR A 720 8.81 -19.07 30.25
N ILE A 721 8.77 -20.36 29.90
CA ILE A 721 7.54 -21.14 29.87
C ILE A 721 6.90 -21.20 31.25
N GLN A 722 7.69 -21.45 32.30
CA GLN A 722 7.20 -21.46 33.69
C GLN A 722 6.61 -20.09 34.09
N ALA A 723 7.32 -19.02 33.79
CA ALA A 723 6.87 -17.66 34.08
C ALA A 723 5.55 -17.33 33.33
N MET A 724 5.44 -17.71 32.05
CA MET A 724 4.19 -17.52 31.28
C MET A 724 3.02 -18.25 31.94
N ARG A 725 3.20 -19.52 32.32
CA ARG A 725 2.14 -20.31 32.96
C ARG A 725 1.67 -19.67 34.27
N GLU A 726 2.61 -19.24 35.11
CA GLU A 726 2.32 -18.60 36.39
C GLU A 726 1.58 -17.27 36.21
N GLU A 727 2.02 -16.41 35.32
CA GLU A 727 1.38 -15.11 35.08
C GLU A 727 0.04 -15.24 34.36
N LEU A 728 -0.08 -16.17 33.40
CA LEU A 728 -1.34 -16.41 32.70
C LEU A 728 -2.42 -16.93 33.67
N ALA A 729 -2.05 -17.78 34.61
CA ALA A 729 -2.98 -18.29 35.62
C ALA A 729 -3.55 -17.17 36.53
N LYS A 730 -2.84 -16.05 36.69
CA LYS A 730 -3.32 -14.87 37.43
C LYS A 730 -4.23 -13.98 36.57
N ILE A 731 -3.91 -13.87 35.28
CA ILE A 731 -4.62 -12.98 34.33
C ILE A 731 -5.91 -13.63 33.85
N ASP A 732 -5.85 -14.91 33.46
CA ASP A 732 -6.95 -15.70 32.93
C ASP A 732 -6.89 -17.13 33.48
N PRO A 733 -7.47 -17.39 34.68
CA PRO A 733 -7.48 -18.73 35.26
C PRO A 733 -8.18 -19.80 34.43
N ALA A 734 -9.09 -19.39 33.53
CA ALA A 734 -9.79 -20.30 32.64
C ALA A 734 -8.89 -20.75 31.48
N ALA A 735 -8.14 -19.83 30.91
CA ALA A 735 -7.16 -20.13 29.85
C ALA A 735 -6.04 -21.05 30.36
N ALA A 736 -5.60 -20.84 31.61
CA ALA A 736 -4.57 -21.68 32.24
C ALA A 736 -4.99 -23.14 32.50
N ARG A 737 -6.29 -23.44 32.44
CA ARG A 737 -6.86 -24.79 32.65
C ARG A 737 -7.21 -25.52 31.33
N ARG A 738 -7.02 -24.89 30.19
CA ARG A 738 -7.28 -25.52 28.90
C ARG A 738 -6.31 -26.69 28.71
N GLN A 739 -6.86 -27.91 28.56
CA GLN A 739 -6.04 -29.03 28.13
C GLN A 739 -5.55 -28.77 26.69
N PRO A 740 -4.30 -29.17 26.37
CA PRO A 740 -3.83 -29.06 25.01
C PRO A 740 -4.79 -29.72 24.04
N ALA A 741 -5.17 -29.05 22.98
CA ALA A 741 -5.92 -29.66 21.89
C ALA A 741 -5.09 -30.87 21.38
N ALA A 742 -5.70 -32.04 21.33
CA ALA A 742 -5.04 -33.22 20.77
C ALA A 742 -4.60 -32.84 19.34
N VAL A 743 -3.32 -32.96 19.07
CA VAL A 743 -2.75 -32.79 17.73
C VAL A 743 -3.24 -33.98 16.93
N SER A 744 -4.22 -33.77 16.03
CA SER A 744 -4.66 -34.76 15.04
C SER A 744 -3.69 -34.76 13.85
#